data_eea1aca0f063a6aeffe6d99d308e754c
#
_entry.id   eea1aca0f063a6aeffe6d99d308e754c
#
_cell.length_a   1.000
_cell.length_b   1.000
_cell.length_c   1.000
_cell.angle_alpha   90.00
_cell.angle_beta   90.00
_cell.angle_gamma   90.00
#
_symmetry.space_group_name_H-M   'P 1'
#
loop_
_entity.id
_entity.type
_entity.pdbx_description
1 polymer ?
#
loop_
_entity_poly.entity_id
_entity_poly.type
_entity_poly.pdbx_seq_one_letter_code
_entity_poly.pdbx_strand_id
1 'polypeptide(L)'
;MNRRNIFAIAAVLLAVPLVRAESVYVRVSQVGYESGKGPFRAYLMSKAGVSSTSFDVVNSAGNTVVTSPIGASLGTWSNSSTLTYNVYALDFTVPGGDTYSISIPGHPEATSPVFAVNAPALLYPGLLLNTKFFYETERDGPNDIPNALRSAPGHINDQNATVYQTPPLNADDLITTTGTPLTSTGKVIDASGGWWDAGDYMKYVETISYTVALQEIGIRDFPNQMGPGAPKNPPAPPASISYSGNAAGAPSSSDFSNEAAFGIQFLMKMWDDTSRTLYYQVANSQDWLNFNYLSDYDIWRLPQADDNWDGCNADATFICHRPVFVAGPAGSPISPNLAGRLAADFAVCYQLNRTSQPALANQCLKNAEDIFALADTSFAEPAPSVNGGTCTSGCLLTIIPFDGYPETVWSDDMELGASELYLALQCAGAAANLPSGLAQTNAMFYLKQAAHFAQNYVNNVYNTGNADTLNLYDVSGLAHFELYRALRLAGNPSGLAVTQAGIKAQFLKQVGDAITQAGNDPWGFGDAWNSDTTSHGGGISVMASEAHYLTGAAEYDTFSQRWLANILGANAWGSSFIVGDGSTTFPNCIQHQVANLAGALNGTSGATPVLWGAASEGPSYAATSGLVGGMIKCPADGGNPFKIFDDPSIPAVYKDNVQSYSTTEPAVDLTSTSFLMWSWRMAESPNGWLQ
;
A
#
# COMPACT_ATOMS: atom_id res chain seq x y z
N MET A 1 50.95 52.28 48.75
CA MET A 1 50.59 50.88 49.06
C MET A 1 49.50 50.41 48.06
N ASN A 2 49.94 49.79 47.03
CA ASN A 2 49.04 49.29 45.98
C ASN A 2 48.79 47.79 46.21
N ARG A 3 47.55 47.42 46.43
CA ARG A 3 47.11 46.00 46.41
C ARG A 3 46.53 45.69 45.05
N ARG A 4 47.19 44.85 44.29
CA ARG A 4 46.69 44.22 43.03
C ARG A 4 45.82 43.03 43.42
N ASN A 5 44.55 43.08 43.04
CA ASN A 5 43.66 41.93 43.08
C ASN A 5 43.87 41.11 41.83
N ILE A 6 44.30 39.87 41.99
CA ILE A 6 44.37 38.86 40.92
C ILE A 6 43.02 38.09 40.90
N PHE A 7 42.23 38.26 39.85
CA PHE A 7 41.08 37.43 39.60
C PHE A 7 41.52 36.14 38.88
N ALA A 8 41.39 35.02 39.55
CA ALA A 8 41.56 33.71 38.92
C ALA A 8 40.22 33.35 38.18
N ILE A 9 40.27 33.28 36.85
CA ILE A 9 39.20 32.76 36.04
C ILE A 9 39.30 31.24 36.04
N ALA A 10 38.39 30.57 36.76
CA ALA A 10 38.22 29.11 36.65
C ALA A 10 37.47 28.82 35.36
N ALA A 11 38.17 28.26 34.36
CA ALA A 11 37.53 27.68 33.17
C ALA A 11 36.82 26.39 33.55
N VAL A 12 35.50 26.42 33.62
CA VAL A 12 34.69 25.23 33.70
C VAL A 12 34.66 24.59 32.31
N LEU A 13 35.44 23.55 32.10
CA LEU A 13 35.29 22.67 30.94
C LEU A 13 34.00 21.89 31.08
N LEU A 14 32.95 22.33 30.40
CA LEU A 14 31.77 21.53 30.16
C LEU A 14 32.19 20.35 29.28
N ALA A 15 32.36 19.20 29.87
CA ALA A 15 32.44 17.94 29.13
C ALA A 15 31.08 17.71 28.48
N VAL A 16 30.95 18.05 27.22
CA VAL A 16 29.84 17.58 26.38
C VAL A 16 30.03 16.06 26.29
N PRO A 17 29.07 15.23 26.73
CA PRO A 17 29.20 13.81 26.52
C PRO A 17 29.26 13.59 25.00
N LEU A 18 30.39 13.09 24.51
CA LEU A 18 30.48 12.49 23.20
C LEU A 18 29.46 11.34 23.19
N VAL A 19 28.28 11.55 22.60
CA VAL A 19 27.38 10.46 22.28
C VAL A 19 28.18 9.56 21.35
N ARG A 20 28.71 8.49 21.89
CA ARG A 20 29.33 7.44 21.09
C ARG A 20 28.21 6.90 20.23
N ALA A 21 28.30 7.09 18.91
CA ALA A 21 27.35 6.47 18.00
C ALA A 21 27.33 4.96 18.32
N GLU A 22 26.16 4.44 18.65
CA GLU A 22 25.94 3.02 18.86
C GLU A 22 26.51 2.28 17.65
N SER A 23 27.15 1.16 17.88
CA SER A 23 27.79 0.36 16.82
C SER A 23 27.14 -1.00 16.65
N VAL A 24 26.19 -1.32 17.51
CA VAL A 24 25.51 -2.62 17.58
C VAL A 24 24.03 -2.39 17.77
N TYR A 25 23.21 -3.02 16.91
CA TYR A 25 21.77 -2.85 16.91
C TYR A 25 21.07 -4.21 16.81
N VAL A 26 19.96 -4.37 17.54
CA VAL A 26 19.07 -5.54 17.42
C VAL A 26 17.80 -5.09 16.68
N ARG A 27 17.45 -5.80 15.63
CA ARG A 27 16.30 -5.53 14.76
C ARG A 27 15.26 -6.64 14.88
N VAL A 28 14.05 -6.26 15.21
CA VAL A 28 12.91 -7.18 15.44
C VAL A 28 11.66 -6.65 14.76
N SER A 29 10.70 -7.53 14.48
CA SER A 29 9.33 -7.06 14.22
C SER A 29 8.81 -6.33 15.46
N GLN A 30 8.44 -5.07 15.31
CA GLN A 30 7.93 -4.27 16.42
C GLN A 30 6.48 -4.60 16.80
N VAL A 31 5.74 -5.26 15.92
CA VAL A 31 4.42 -5.81 16.20
C VAL A 31 4.56 -7.14 16.95
N GLY A 32 5.49 -7.99 16.54
CA GLY A 32 5.77 -9.26 17.19
C GLY A 32 5.79 -10.44 16.24
N TYR A 33 5.62 -11.64 16.83
CA TYR A 33 5.73 -12.92 16.14
C TYR A 33 4.59 -13.86 16.52
N GLU A 34 4.20 -14.71 15.58
CA GLU A 34 3.07 -15.64 15.74
C GLU A 34 3.44 -16.84 16.61
N SER A 35 2.74 -17.01 17.72
CA SER A 35 3.00 -18.11 18.66
C SER A 35 2.85 -19.48 17.98
N GLY A 36 3.79 -20.39 18.26
CA GLY A 36 3.80 -21.72 17.66
C GLY A 36 4.44 -21.84 16.27
N LYS A 37 4.82 -20.72 15.67
CA LYS A 37 5.42 -20.67 14.31
C LYS A 37 6.96 -20.49 14.33
N GLY A 38 7.60 -20.63 15.48
CA GLY A 38 9.07 -20.50 15.58
C GLY A 38 9.82 -21.63 14.86
N PRO A 39 11.15 -21.49 14.65
CA PRO A 39 11.98 -20.41 15.17
C PRO A 39 11.71 -19.05 14.48
N PHE A 40 11.64 -18.01 15.32
CA PHE A 40 11.49 -16.62 14.86
C PHE A 40 12.85 -16.06 14.46
N ARG A 41 12.86 -15.11 13.52
CA ARG A 41 14.06 -14.43 13.05
C ARG A 41 14.06 -12.98 13.51
N ALA A 42 15.11 -12.60 14.26
CA ALA A 42 15.56 -11.23 14.46
C ALA A 42 16.96 -11.08 13.89
N TYR A 43 17.47 -9.84 13.87
CA TYR A 43 18.79 -9.57 13.31
C TYR A 43 19.66 -8.78 14.28
N LEU A 44 20.96 -9.07 14.23
CA LEU A 44 22.00 -8.27 14.83
C LEU A 44 22.76 -7.54 13.72
N MET A 45 22.86 -6.23 13.83
CA MET A 45 23.58 -5.36 12.90
C MET A 45 24.73 -4.69 13.62
N SER A 46 25.97 -4.86 13.16
CA SER A 46 27.15 -4.34 13.83
C SER A 46 28.23 -3.86 12.87
N LYS A 47 28.83 -2.68 13.19
CA LYS A 47 29.98 -2.13 12.44
C LYS A 47 31.29 -2.90 12.68
N ALA A 48 31.45 -3.47 13.85
CA ALA A 48 32.63 -4.24 14.24
C ALA A 48 32.20 -5.64 14.67
N GLY A 49 33.12 -6.55 14.73
CA GLY A 49 32.84 -7.86 15.34
C GLY A 49 32.29 -7.69 16.75
N VAL A 50 31.24 -8.43 17.09
CA VAL A 50 30.67 -8.46 18.43
C VAL A 50 31.43 -9.51 19.23
N SER A 51 31.87 -9.15 20.45
CA SER A 51 32.61 -10.06 21.30
C SER A 51 31.74 -11.18 21.90
N SER A 52 30.42 -10.93 21.97
CA SER A 52 29.45 -11.94 22.42
C SER A 52 29.23 -13.00 21.34
N THR A 53 29.10 -14.25 21.77
CA THR A 53 28.74 -15.38 20.90
C THR A 53 27.28 -15.78 21.05
N SER A 54 26.55 -15.11 21.95
CA SER A 54 25.15 -15.41 22.28
C SER A 54 24.32 -14.14 22.45
N PHE A 55 23.02 -14.31 22.42
CA PHE A 55 22.03 -13.31 22.79
C PHE A 55 21.03 -13.89 23.80
N ASP A 56 20.42 -13.00 24.56
CA ASP A 56 19.42 -13.35 25.56
C ASP A 56 18.05 -12.83 25.12
N VAL A 57 17.01 -13.68 25.26
CA VAL A 57 15.61 -13.25 25.14
C VAL A 57 15.04 -13.09 26.55
N VAL A 58 14.57 -11.90 26.83
CA VAL A 58 14.09 -11.48 28.15
C VAL A 58 12.58 -11.25 28.10
N ASN A 59 11.83 -11.84 29.02
CA ASN A 59 10.38 -11.71 29.09
C ASN A 59 9.93 -10.44 29.82
N SER A 60 8.60 -10.19 29.89
CA SER A 60 8.01 -9.02 30.55
C SER A 60 8.35 -8.90 32.05
N ALA A 61 8.68 -10.00 32.72
CA ALA A 61 9.11 -10.02 34.10
C ALA A 61 10.61 -9.70 34.31
N GLY A 62 11.36 -9.46 33.24
CA GLY A 62 12.79 -9.20 33.27
C GLY A 62 13.66 -10.43 33.39
N ASN A 63 13.11 -11.64 33.19
CA ASN A 63 13.86 -12.88 33.26
C ASN A 63 14.38 -13.28 31.87
N THR A 64 15.65 -13.66 31.79
CA THR A 64 16.17 -14.35 30.61
C THR A 64 15.50 -15.72 30.49
N VAL A 65 14.74 -15.94 29.45
CA VAL A 65 14.00 -17.19 29.18
C VAL A 65 14.69 -18.09 28.17
N VAL A 66 15.49 -17.48 27.29
CA VAL A 66 16.31 -18.18 26.29
C VAL A 66 17.64 -17.47 26.16
N THR A 67 18.72 -18.26 26.11
CA THR A 67 20.04 -17.83 25.62
C THR A 67 20.36 -18.67 24.39
N SER A 68 20.55 -18.03 23.25
CA SER A 68 20.86 -18.73 22.00
C SER A 68 22.14 -18.18 21.36
N PRO A 69 22.85 -18.97 20.55
CA PRO A 69 24.03 -18.51 19.86
C PRO A 69 23.63 -17.47 18.80
N ILE A 70 24.46 -16.44 18.59
CA ILE A 70 24.41 -15.60 17.42
C ILE A 70 24.70 -16.46 16.20
N GLY A 71 23.82 -16.42 15.20
CA GLY A 71 23.92 -17.22 13.99
C GLY A 71 25.07 -16.77 13.07
N ALA A 72 25.18 -17.44 11.93
CA ALA A 72 26.14 -17.07 10.91
C ALA A 72 25.86 -15.66 10.35
N SER A 73 26.88 -15.04 9.80
CA SER A 73 26.72 -13.79 9.03
C SER A 73 25.84 -14.04 7.82
N LEU A 74 24.86 -13.17 7.64
CA LEU A 74 23.96 -13.16 6.49
C LEU A 74 24.50 -12.28 5.35
N GLY A 75 25.55 -11.49 5.61
CA GLY A 75 26.13 -10.57 4.65
C GLY A 75 26.46 -9.22 5.28
N THR A 76 26.72 -8.25 4.41
CA THR A 76 27.01 -6.88 4.81
C THR A 76 25.95 -5.92 4.29
N TRP A 77 25.69 -4.89 5.09
CA TRP A 77 24.86 -3.74 4.71
C TRP A 77 25.73 -2.48 4.81
N SER A 78 25.79 -1.68 3.76
CA SER A 78 26.66 -0.52 3.69
C SER A 78 25.85 0.76 3.52
N ASN A 79 26.01 1.70 4.44
CA ASN A 79 25.48 3.05 4.26
C ASN A 79 26.47 4.01 3.56
N SER A 80 27.70 3.61 3.40
CA SER A 80 28.72 4.34 2.62
C SER A 80 29.99 3.50 2.48
N SER A 81 30.95 3.98 1.69
CA SER A 81 32.29 3.37 1.60
C SER A 81 33.08 3.33 2.93
N THR A 82 32.59 4.02 3.97
CA THR A 82 33.24 4.10 5.29
C THR A 82 32.45 3.46 6.42
N LEU A 83 31.19 3.11 6.18
CA LEU A 83 30.27 2.56 7.18
C LEU A 83 29.63 1.27 6.65
N THR A 84 30.23 0.15 6.97
CA THR A 84 29.72 -1.18 6.65
C THR A 84 29.28 -1.87 7.93
N TYR A 85 28.09 -2.46 7.88
CA TYR A 85 27.56 -3.29 8.95
C TYR A 85 27.60 -4.76 8.55
N ASN A 86 27.94 -5.63 9.48
CA ASN A 86 27.69 -7.05 9.34
C ASN A 86 26.32 -7.37 9.93
N VAL A 87 25.55 -8.18 9.23
CA VAL A 87 24.23 -8.63 9.66
C VAL A 87 24.28 -10.10 10.03
N TYR A 88 23.72 -10.45 11.18
CA TYR A 88 23.71 -11.81 11.71
C TYR A 88 22.29 -12.24 12.06
N ALA A 89 22.00 -13.52 11.89
CA ALA A 89 20.74 -14.11 12.32
C ALA A 89 20.66 -14.25 13.85
N LEU A 90 19.53 -13.90 14.42
CA LEU A 90 19.15 -14.19 15.79
C LEU A 90 17.89 -15.05 15.78
N ASP A 91 18.08 -16.37 15.67
CA ASP A 91 16.97 -17.31 15.65
C ASP A 91 16.61 -17.78 17.06
N PHE A 92 15.34 -17.67 17.44
CA PHE A 92 14.87 -18.01 18.77
C PHE A 92 13.46 -18.62 18.76
N THR A 93 13.13 -19.30 19.85
CA THR A 93 11.78 -19.81 20.09
C THR A 93 11.41 -19.53 21.55
N VAL A 94 10.25 -18.91 21.76
CA VAL A 94 9.70 -18.63 23.09
C VAL A 94 8.20 -18.96 23.11
N PRO A 95 7.60 -19.19 24.28
CA PRO A 95 6.15 -19.37 24.40
C PRO A 95 5.37 -18.15 23.95
N GLY A 96 4.12 -18.36 23.54
CA GLY A 96 3.17 -17.25 23.29
C GLY A 96 2.52 -16.73 24.57
N GLY A 97 1.86 -15.56 24.46
CA GLY A 97 1.11 -14.94 25.54
C GLY A 97 1.93 -13.99 26.41
N ASP A 98 3.12 -13.58 25.95
CA ASP A 98 3.97 -12.61 26.68
C ASP A 98 4.64 -11.63 25.71
N THR A 99 5.32 -10.64 26.27
CA THR A 99 6.19 -9.74 25.55
C THR A 99 7.65 -10.00 25.87
N TYR A 100 8.50 -9.72 24.92
CA TYR A 100 9.93 -10.02 24.99
C TYR A 100 10.77 -8.88 24.47
N SER A 101 12.02 -8.85 24.86
CA SER A 101 13.10 -8.10 24.23
C SER A 101 14.32 -9.00 24.05
N ILE A 102 15.19 -8.62 23.12
CA ILE A 102 16.47 -9.30 22.88
C ILE A 102 17.59 -8.38 23.34
N SER A 103 18.55 -8.91 24.07
CA SER A 103 19.77 -8.19 24.47
C SER A 103 21.03 -8.98 24.12
N ILE A 104 22.13 -8.25 23.91
CA ILE A 104 23.43 -8.82 23.58
C ILE A 104 24.33 -8.69 24.82
N PRO A 105 24.76 -9.78 25.46
CA PRO A 105 25.64 -9.72 26.61
C PRO A 105 26.92 -8.93 26.36
N GLY A 106 27.22 -7.97 27.23
CA GLY A 106 28.35 -7.05 27.06
C GLY A 106 28.08 -5.81 26.19
N HIS A 107 26.88 -5.70 25.61
CA HIS A 107 26.46 -4.58 24.77
C HIS A 107 25.09 -4.05 25.24
N PRO A 108 25.03 -3.31 26.37
CA PRO A 108 23.76 -2.82 26.91
C PRO A 108 23.03 -1.87 25.97
N GLU A 109 23.73 -1.22 25.05
CA GLU A 109 23.17 -0.40 23.98
C GLU A 109 22.42 -1.22 22.93
N ALA A 110 22.71 -2.51 22.82
CA ALA A 110 22.11 -3.43 21.83
C ALA A 110 20.94 -4.21 22.45
N THR A 111 19.91 -3.48 22.84
CA THR A 111 18.63 -4.06 23.29
C THR A 111 17.56 -3.74 22.25
N SER A 112 16.76 -4.76 21.86
CA SER A 112 15.67 -4.55 20.92
C SER A 112 14.52 -3.74 21.53
N PRO A 113 13.66 -3.13 20.71
CA PRO A 113 12.30 -2.81 21.14
C PRO A 113 11.60 -4.04 21.76
N VAL A 114 10.60 -3.77 22.58
CA VAL A 114 9.71 -4.81 23.10
C VAL A 114 8.78 -5.28 21.98
N PHE A 115 8.62 -6.60 21.84
CA PHE A 115 7.74 -7.22 20.87
C PHE A 115 6.88 -8.30 21.53
N ALA A 116 5.70 -8.57 20.96
CA ALA A 116 4.81 -9.61 21.44
C ALA A 116 5.12 -10.96 20.77
N VAL A 117 4.81 -12.06 21.46
CA VAL A 117 4.63 -13.36 20.83
C VAL A 117 3.24 -13.86 21.17
N ASN A 118 2.36 -13.92 20.19
CA ASN A 118 0.96 -14.22 20.44
C ASN A 118 0.29 -14.88 19.21
N ALA A 119 -0.94 -15.37 19.41
CA ALA A 119 -1.74 -15.87 18.30
C ALA A 119 -2.05 -14.74 17.28
N PRO A 120 -2.10 -15.04 15.97
CA PRO A 120 -2.44 -14.03 14.94
C PRO A 120 -3.73 -13.25 15.24
N ALA A 121 -4.75 -13.94 15.76
CA ALA A 121 -6.03 -13.33 16.17
C ALA A 121 -5.92 -12.31 17.32
N LEU A 122 -4.75 -12.17 17.95
CA LEU A 122 -4.45 -11.15 18.96
C LEU A 122 -3.40 -10.14 18.49
N LEU A 123 -2.58 -10.49 17.49
CA LEU A 123 -1.56 -9.58 16.93
C LEU A 123 -2.15 -8.60 15.92
N TYR A 124 -2.95 -9.08 14.98
CA TYR A 124 -3.27 -8.33 13.77
C TYR A 124 -4.62 -7.62 13.71
N PRO A 125 -5.65 -7.90 14.54
CA PRO A 125 -6.95 -7.23 14.41
C PRO A 125 -6.87 -5.71 14.54
N GLY A 126 -5.99 -5.21 15.43
CA GLY A 126 -5.76 -3.77 15.59
C GLY A 126 -5.16 -3.12 14.36
N LEU A 127 -4.22 -3.82 13.71
CA LEU A 127 -3.54 -3.36 12.50
C LEU A 127 -4.50 -3.30 11.31
N LEU A 128 -5.35 -4.32 11.15
CA LEU A 128 -6.40 -4.33 10.13
C LEU A 128 -7.40 -3.19 10.33
N LEU A 129 -7.75 -2.86 11.59
CA LEU A 129 -8.61 -1.72 11.89
C LEU A 129 -7.90 -0.37 11.69
N ASN A 130 -6.60 -0.30 11.93
CA ASN A 130 -5.80 0.87 11.58
C ASN A 130 -5.80 1.10 10.07
N THR A 131 -5.62 0.04 9.27
CA THR A 131 -5.74 0.13 7.80
C THR A 131 -7.08 0.75 7.40
N LYS A 132 -8.21 0.27 7.96
CA LYS A 132 -9.52 0.85 7.70
C LYS A 132 -9.60 2.33 8.11
N PHE A 133 -9.03 2.71 9.25
CA PHE A 133 -9.01 4.10 9.72
C PHE A 133 -8.29 5.04 8.74
N PHE A 134 -7.21 4.58 8.10
CA PHE A 134 -6.56 5.33 7.03
C PHE A 134 -7.58 5.67 5.93
N TYR A 135 -8.24 4.68 5.34
CA TYR A 135 -9.24 4.92 4.28
C TYR A 135 -10.41 5.79 4.73
N GLU A 136 -10.89 5.61 5.96
CA GLU A 136 -11.93 6.48 6.52
C GLU A 136 -11.47 7.94 6.62
N THR A 137 -10.17 8.16 6.83
CA THR A 137 -9.59 9.51 6.86
C THR A 137 -9.44 10.09 5.46
N GLU A 138 -9.14 9.26 4.46
CA GLU A 138 -9.00 9.66 3.05
C GLU A 138 -10.34 9.86 2.32
N ARG A 139 -11.48 9.58 2.92
CA ARG A 139 -12.78 9.77 2.28
C ARG A 139 -12.99 11.20 1.83
N ASP A 140 -13.34 11.39 0.56
CA ASP A 140 -13.66 12.68 -0.03
C ASP A 140 -15.17 12.94 -0.10
N GLY A 141 -15.53 14.22 -0.21
CA GLY A 141 -16.93 14.65 -0.41
C GLY A 141 -17.78 14.63 0.86
N PRO A 142 -19.12 14.58 0.70
CA PRO A 142 -20.08 14.81 1.78
C PRO A 142 -20.21 13.65 2.78
N ASN A 143 -19.63 12.49 2.47
CA ASN A 143 -19.72 11.29 3.30
C ASN A 143 -18.43 10.99 4.06
N ASP A 144 -17.73 12.04 4.48
CA ASP A 144 -16.58 11.94 5.38
C ASP A 144 -16.95 11.26 6.71
N ILE A 145 -15.96 10.66 7.34
CA ILE A 145 -16.11 10.11 8.69
C ILE A 145 -15.32 10.99 9.65
N PRO A 146 -15.99 11.82 10.47
CA PRO A 146 -15.30 12.68 11.41
C PRO A 146 -14.43 11.88 12.37
N ASN A 147 -13.18 12.30 12.50
CA ASN A 147 -12.22 11.73 13.43
C ASN A 147 -11.28 12.83 13.96
N ALA A 148 -10.22 12.45 14.66
CA ALA A 148 -9.29 13.42 15.22
C ALA A 148 -8.52 14.25 14.17
N LEU A 149 -8.40 13.75 12.93
CA LEU A 149 -7.75 14.43 11.80
C LEU A 149 -8.78 15.18 10.92
N ARG A 150 -10.02 14.72 10.88
CA ARG A 150 -11.08 15.21 10.01
C ARG A 150 -12.24 15.76 10.83
N SER A 151 -12.57 17.03 10.64
CA SER A 151 -13.65 17.71 11.37
C SER A 151 -14.82 18.14 10.49
N ALA A 152 -14.66 18.07 9.18
CA ALA A 152 -15.66 18.49 8.20
C ALA A 152 -15.41 17.82 6.83
N PRO A 153 -16.45 17.67 5.99
CA PRO A 153 -16.30 17.25 4.61
C PRO A 153 -15.48 18.26 3.81
N GLY A 154 -14.87 17.80 2.72
CA GLY A 154 -14.17 18.63 1.76
C GLY A 154 -14.66 18.40 0.34
N HIS A 155 -14.31 19.28 -0.59
CA HIS A 155 -14.57 19.17 -2.03
C HIS A 155 -16.05 18.91 -2.37
N ILE A 156 -16.95 19.62 -1.70
CA ILE A 156 -18.39 19.49 -1.94
C ILE A 156 -18.76 19.94 -3.36
N ASN A 157 -17.98 20.84 -3.94
CA ASN A 157 -18.16 21.31 -5.32
C ASN A 157 -17.98 20.18 -6.35
N ASP A 158 -17.32 19.08 -6.03
CA ASP A 158 -17.20 17.89 -6.88
C ASP A 158 -18.53 17.22 -7.20
N GLN A 159 -19.60 17.51 -6.44
CA GLN A 159 -20.96 17.09 -6.80
C GLN A 159 -21.43 17.67 -8.14
N ASN A 160 -20.76 18.72 -8.62
CA ASN A 160 -21.05 19.38 -9.89
C ASN A 160 -19.74 19.66 -10.65
N ALA A 161 -18.88 18.67 -10.78
CA ALA A 161 -17.58 18.82 -11.40
C ALA A 161 -17.68 18.91 -12.93
N THR A 162 -16.96 19.86 -13.51
CA THR A 162 -16.88 20.01 -14.95
C THR A 162 -15.94 18.99 -15.55
N VAL A 163 -16.40 18.33 -16.62
CA VAL A 163 -15.59 17.34 -17.36
C VAL A 163 -14.77 18.04 -18.44
N TYR A 164 -13.49 17.70 -18.47
CA TYR A 164 -12.52 18.18 -19.45
C TYR A 164 -11.95 17.02 -20.29
N GLN A 165 -11.56 17.37 -21.50
CA GLN A 165 -10.74 16.47 -22.31
C GLN A 165 -9.35 16.35 -21.69
N THR A 166 -8.75 15.17 -21.79
CA THR A 166 -7.33 14.99 -21.50
C THR A 166 -6.53 16.00 -22.33
N PRO A 167 -5.73 16.88 -21.71
CA PRO A 167 -4.94 17.84 -22.44
C PRO A 167 -3.83 17.13 -23.22
N PRO A 168 -3.43 17.66 -24.39
CA PRO A 168 -2.28 17.14 -25.11
C PRO A 168 -1.00 17.42 -24.30
N LEU A 169 -0.23 16.38 -24.06
CA LEU A 169 1.04 16.45 -23.35
C LEU A 169 2.21 16.47 -24.34
N ASN A 170 3.33 17.05 -23.96
CA ASN A 170 4.59 16.94 -24.68
C ASN A 170 5.36 15.67 -24.24
N ALA A 171 6.59 15.53 -24.71
CA ALA A 171 7.46 14.43 -24.37
C ALA A 171 7.90 14.40 -22.87
N ASP A 172 7.70 15.49 -22.14
CA ASP A 172 8.01 15.61 -20.72
C ASP A 172 6.72 15.60 -19.88
N ASP A 173 5.63 15.04 -20.41
CA ASP A 173 4.28 14.99 -19.82
C ASP A 173 3.68 16.34 -19.39
N LEU A 174 4.24 17.42 -19.92
CA LEU A 174 3.75 18.76 -19.65
C LEU A 174 2.73 19.17 -20.72
N ILE A 175 1.74 19.97 -20.34
CA ILE A 175 0.77 20.52 -21.29
C ILE A 175 1.48 21.32 -22.37
N THR A 176 1.28 20.96 -23.64
CA THR A 176 1.99 21.54 -24.80
C THR A 176 1.62 22.98 -25.10
N THR A 177 0.50 23.47 -24.59
CA THR A 177 -0.04 24.79 -24.90
C THR A 177 0.08 25.70 -23.69
N THR A 178 1.12 26.54 -23.69
CA THR A 178 1.34 27.56 -22.67
C THR A 178 0.15 28.49 -22.54
N GLY A 179 -0.48 28.55 -21.37
CA GLY A 179 -1.58 29.46 -21.08
C GLY A 179 -2.93 29.12 -21.72
N THR A 180 -3.07 27.90 -22.28
CA THR A 180 -4.36 27.43 -22.77
C THR A 180 -5.13 26.79 -21.62
N PRO A 181 -6.33 27.29 -21.27
CA PRO A 181 -7.18 26.64 -20.29
C PRO A 181 -7.59 25.24 -20.77
N LEU A 182 -7.89 24.36 -19.81
CA LEU A 182 -8.41 23.02 -20.10
C LEU A 182 -9.63 23.11 -21.02
N THR A 183 -9.77 22.18 -21.96
CA THR A 183 -10.91 22.15 -22.90
C THR A 183 -12.07 21.40 -22.25
N SER A 184 -13.09 22.16 -21.82
CA SER A 184 -14.33 21.58 -21.31
C SER A 184 -15.10 20.83 -22.39
N THR A 185 -15.64 19.66 -21.99
CA THR A 185 -16.59 18.91 -22.85
C THR A 185 -18.01 19.49 -22.82
N GLY A 186 -18.28 20.43 -21.91
CA GLY A 186 -19.61 20.94 -21.61
C GLY A 186 -20.44 20.02 -20.69
N LYS A 187 -19.92 18.86 -20.28
CA LYS A 187 -20.60 17.95 -19.36
C LYS A 187 -20.23 18.29 -17.91
N VAL A 188 -21.17 18.08 -17.01
CA VAL A 188 -21.00 18.16 -15.56
C VAL A 188 -21.42 16.83 -14.97
N ILE A 189 -20.66 16.30 -14.01
CA ILE A 189 -20.96 15.06 -13.32
C ILE A 189 -20.80 15.22 -11.79
N ASP A 190 -21.39 14.30 -11.05
CA ASP A 190 -21.07 14.11 -9.63
C ASP A 190 -19.81 13.23 -9.53
N ALA A 191 -18.68 13.84 -9.20
CA ALA A 191 -17.40 13.17 -8.96
C ALA A 191 -17.02 13.16 -7.47
N SER A 192 -17.98 13.44 -6.57
CA SER A 192 -17.77 13.39 -5.13
C SER A 192 -17.67 11.95 -4.63
N GLY A 193 -16.99 11.75 -3.51
CA GLY A 193 -16.68 10.42 -2.96
C GLY A 193 -15.33 9.91 -3.44
N GLY A 194 -15.05 8.64 -3.17
CA GLY A 194 -13.72 8.07 -3.35
C GLY A 194 -12.73 8.52 -2.27
N TRP A 195 -11.54 8.01 -2.34
CA TRP A 195 -10.45 8.37 -1.43
C TRP A 195 -9.46 9.27 -2.16
N TRP A 196 -8.83 10.16 -1.42
CA TRP A 196 -7.64 10.84 -1.92
C TRP A 196 -6.54 9.82 -2.17
N ASP A 197 -5.72 10.11 -3.15
CA ASP A 197 -4.73 9.16 -3.64
C ASP A 197 -3.61 8.91 -2.63
N ALA A 198 -2.95 9.99 -2.22
CA ALA A 198 -1.73 9.92 -1.41
C ALA A 198 -1.67 11.06 -0.39
N GLY A 199 -0.57 11.80 -0.34
CA GLY A 199 -0.43 12.98 0.51
C GLY A 199 -1.24 14.19 0.06
N ASP A 200 -1.77 14.16 -1.13
CA ASP A 200 -2.60 15.18 -1.80
C ASP A 200 -4.09 14.85 -1.75
N TYR A 201 -4.90 15.56 -2.55
CA TYR A 201 -6.35 15.36 -2.63
C TYR A 201 -6.82 14.88 -4.02
N MET A 202 -5.92 14.51 -4.91
CA MET A 202 -6.29 13.96 -6.21
C MET A 202 -6.97 12.60 -6.04
N LYS A 203 -7.77 12.21 -7.04
CA LYS A 203 -8.44 10.90 -7.06
C LYS A 203 -8.25 10.27 -8.43
N TYR A 204 -7.80 9.02 -8.42
CA TYR A 204 -7.54 8.26 -9.64
C TYR A 204 -8.36 6.97 -9.66
N VAL A 205 -8.92 6.64 -10.81
CA VAL A 205 -9.54 5.32 -11.00
C VAL A 205 -8.48 4.22 -10.91
N GLU A 206 -7.26 4.53 -11.30
CA GLU A 206 -6.10 3.64 -11.22
C GLU A 206 -5.90 3.07 -9.82
N THR A 207 -5.64 3.91 -8.83
CA THR A 207 -5.33 3.49 -7.47
C THR A 207 -6.56 3.06 -6.69
N ILE A 208 -7.71 3.70 -6.95
CA ILE A 208 -8.98 3.36 -6.29
C ILE A 208 -9.49 1.99 -6.73
N SER A 209 -9.38 1.61 -8.00
CA SER A 209 -9.79 0.28 -8.46
C SER A 209 -8.92 -0.82 -7.84
N TYR A 210 -7.60 -0.65 -7.80
CA TYR A 210 -6.73 -1.58 -7.09
C TYR A 210 -7.14 -1.75 -5.61
N THR A 211 -7.39 -0.64 -4.94
CA THR A 211 -7.87 -0.64 -3.55
C THR A 211 -9.18 -1.40 -3.38
N VAL A 212 -10.16 -1.14 -4.23
CA VAL A 212 -11.48 -1.78 -4.17
C VAL A 212 -11.36 -3.28 -4.43
N ALA A 213 -10.56 -3.71 -5.41
CA ALA A 213 -10.34 -5.12 -5.68
C ALA A 213 -9.84 -5.88 -4.44
N LEU A 214 -8.80 -5.36 -3.77
CA LEU A 214 -8.23 -6.01 -2.59
C LEU A 214 -9.19 -5.99 -1.39
N GLN A 215 -9.95 -4.89 -1.19
CA GLN A 215 -10.96 -4.82 -0.14
C GLN A 215 -12.09 -5.82 -0.37
N GLU A 216 -12.68 -5.85 -1.56
CA GLU A 216 -13.83 -6.72 -1.86
C GLU A 216 -13.45 -8.20 -1.87
N ILE A 217 -12.27 -8.56 -2.42
CA ILE A 217 -11.73 -9.91 -2.34
C ILE A 217 -11.49 -10.29 -0.86
N GLY A 218 -10.92 -9.38 -0.07
CA GLY A 218 -10.75 -9.58 1.36
C GLY A 218 -12.07 -9.84 2.10
N ILE A 219 -13.12 -9.08 1.80
CA ILE A 219 -14.47 -9.28 2.39
C ILE A 219 -15.07 -10.62 1.95
N ARG A 220 -14.90 -10.99 0.68
CA ARG A 220 -15.40 -12.27 0.14
C ARG A 220 -14.71 -13.46 0.78
N ASP A 221 -13.41 -13.40 0.91
CA ASP A 221 -12.57 -14.54 1.29
C ASP A 221 -12.33 -14.64 2.80
N PHE A 222 -12.38 -13.53 3.51
CA PHE A 222 -12.17 -13.43 4.95
C PHE A 222 -13.34 -12.79 5.69
N PRO A 223 -14.58 -13.32 5.54
CA PRO A 223 -15.78 -12.72 6.12
C PRO A 223 -15.76 -12.61 7.64
N ASN A 224 -14.97 -13.43 8.34
CA ASN A 224 -14.79 -13.33 9.79
C ASN A 224 -13.91 -12.15 10.20
N GLN A 225 -13.00 -11.71 9.35
CA GLN A 225 -12.06 -10.60 9.57
C GLN A 225 -12.61 -9.29 9.00
N MET A 226 -13.21 -9.33 7.82
CA MET A 226 -13.60 -8.15 7.04
C MET A 226 -15.09 -8.12 6.63
N GLY A 227 -15.82 -9.21 6.79
CA GLY A 227 -17.23 -9.28 6.36
C GLY A 227 -18.19 -8.48 7.27
N PRO A 228 -19.47 -8.39 6.86
CA PRO A 228 -20.50 -7.79 7.69
C PRO A 228 -20.61 -8.52 9.04
N GLY A 229 -20.36 -7.82 10.13
CA GLY A 229 -20.32 -8.40 11.48
C GLY A 229 -18.93 -8.79 11.97
N ALA A 230 -17.88 -8.58 11.18
CA ALA A 230 -16.52 -8.64 11.68
C ALA A 230 -16.32 -7.66 12.86
N PRO A 231 -15.42 -7.97 13.81
CA PRO A 231 -15.19 -7.12 14.96
C PRO A 231 -14.82 -5.69 14.54
N LYS A 232 -15.55 -4.70 15.05
CA LYS A 232 -15.26 -3.28 14.81
C LYS A 232 -14.20 -2.73 15.76
N ASN A 233 -13.94 -3.44 16.84
CA ASN A 233 -12.93 -3.10 17.82
C ASN A 233 -11.97 -4.27 17.96
N PRO A 234 -10.67 -4.02 18.07
CA PRO A 234 -9.72 -5.10 18.34
C PRO A 234 -10.04 -5.76 19.68
N PRO A 235 -9.76 -7.05 19.85
CA PRO A 235 -9.77 -7.65 21.18
C PRO A 235 -8.81 -6.85 22.06
N ALA A 236 -9.17 -6.66 23.33
CA ALA A 236 -8.29 -5.98 24.27
C ALA A 236 -6.94 -6.71 24.28
N PRO A 237 -5.82 -6.05 23.98
CA PRO A 237 -4.52 -6.71 24.06
C PRO A 237 -4.28 -7.19 25.50
N PRO A 238 -3.54 -8.28 25.68
CA PRO A 238 -3.06 -8.65 27.01
C PRO A 238 -2.44 -7.41 27.68
N ALA A 239 -2.63 -7.26 28.98
CA ALA A 239 -2.15 -6.08 29.73
C ALA A 239 -0.63 -5.84 29.61
N SER A 240 0.13 -6.87 29.20
CA SER A 240 1.57 -6.80 28.90
C SER A 240 1.90 -6.20 27.53
N ILE A 241 0.92 -6.01 26.63
CA ILE A 241 1.15 -5.53 25.26
C ILE A 241 0.58 -4.12 25.17
N SER A 242 1.44 -3.13 25.12
CA SER A 242 1.08 -1.76 24.79
C SER A 242 1.43 -1.52 23.32
N TYR A 243 0.46 -1.61 22.43
CA TYR A 243 0.62 -1.10 21.08
C TYR A 243 0.37 0.40 21.08
N SER A 244 1.35 1.16 20.60
CA SER A 244 1.15 2.59 20.34
C SER A 244 0.14 2.81 19.21
N GLY A 245 0.02 1.88 18.28
CA GLY A 245 -0.85 1.90 17.12
C GLY A 245 -2.16 1.15 17.31
N ASN A 246 -2.73 1.20 18.45
CA ASN A 246 -4.02 0.58 18.65
C ASN A 246 -5.12 1.49 18.09
N ALA A 247 -5.96 0.98 17.18
CA ALA A 247 -7.22 1.59 16.76
C ALA A 247 -8.18 1.94 17.90
N ALA A 248 -7.79 1.73 19.14
CA ALA A 248 -8.50 2.18 20.33
C ALA A 248 -8.82 3.68 20.34
N GLY A 249 -8.18 4.46 19.47
CA GLY A 249 -8.49 5.88 19.28
C GLY A 249 -9.48 6.17 18.14
N ALA A 250 -9.84 5.19 17.33
CA ALA A 250 -10.72 5.36 16.19
C ALA A 250 -11.94 4.44 16.29
N PRO A 251 -12.92 4.72 17.17
CA PRO A 251 -14.19 4.01 17.11
C PRO A 251 -14.87 4.39 15.80
N SER A 252 -14.84 3.50 14.83
CA SER A 252 -15.48 3.69 13.55
C SER A 252 -16.93 3.24 13.60
N SER A 253 -17.82 4.03 13.02
CA SER A 253 -19.21 3.64 12.75
C SER A 253 -19.30 2.75 11.50
N SER A 254 -18.29 2.77 10.65
CA SER A 254 -18.20 1.99 9.42
C SER A 254 -17.61 0.60 9.67
N ASP A 255 -17.95 -0.35 8.83
CA ASP A 255 -17.28 -1.64 8.71
C ASP A 255 -16.58 -1.72 7.35
N PHE A 256 -15.82 -2.80 7.12
CA PHE A 256 -15.10 -2.96 5.85
C PHE A 256 -16.03 -3.03 4.64
N SER A 257 -17.23 -3.58 4.80
CA SER A 257 -18.23 -3.64 3.72
C SER A 257 -18.73 -2.25 3.34
N ASN A 258 -18.91 -1.36 4.32
CA ASN A 258 -19.28 0.03 4.06
C ASN A 258 -18.14 0.81 3.42
N GLU A 259 -16.88 0.50 3.78
CA GLU A 259 -15.71 1.14 3.20
C GLU A 259 -15.54 0.72 1.73
N ALA A 260 -15.61 -0.57 1.41
CA ALA A 260 -15.58 -1.04 0.03
C ALA A 260 -16.75 -0.50 -0.80
N ALA A 261 -17.96 -0.46 -0.22
CA ALA A 261 -19.13 0.12 -0.89
C ALA A 261 -18.94 1.62 -1.20
N PHE A 262 -18.19 2.35 -0.39
CA PHE A 262 -17.85 3.75 -0.66
C PHE A 262 -16.98 3.88 -1.91
N GLY A 263 -15.95 3.04 -2.05
CA GLY A 263 -15.12 2.96 -3.26
C GLY A 263 -15.91 2.57 -4.51
N ILE A 264 -16.73 1.52 -4.42
CA ILE A 264 -17.61 1.08 -5.53
C ILE A 264 -18.54 2.20 -5.99
N GLN A 265 -19.14 2.95 -5.07
CA GLN A 265 -20.01 4.07 -5.41
C GLN A 265 -19.27 5.18 -6.17
N PHE A 266 -18.02 5.45 -5.83
CA PHE A 266 -17.20 6.39 -6.59
C PHE A 266 -16.89 5.84 -8.00
N LEU A 267 -16.44 4.59 -8.12
CA LEU A 267 -16.17 3.97 -9.43
C LEU A 267 -17.44 3.95 -10.33
N MET A 268 -18.63 3.76 -9.73
CA MET A 268 -19.90 3.88 -10.47
C MET A 268 -20.18 5.29 -10.99
N LYS A 269 -19.72 6.34 -10.30
CA LYS A 269 -19.84 7.73 -10.78
C LYS A 269 -18.84 8.03 -11.89
N MET A 270 -17.68 7.38 -11.84
CA MET A 270 -16.63 7.52 -12.84
C MET A 270 -16.91 6.71 -14.13
N TRP A 271 -17.93 5.84 -14.12
CA TRP A 271 -18.40 5.12 -15.29
C TRP A 271 -19.82 5.52 -15.67
N ASP A 272 -19.98 6.18 -16.81
CA ASP A 272 -21.30 6.44 -17.40
C ASP A 272 -21.72 5.27 -18.29
N ASP A 273 -22.48 4.33 -17.72
CA ASP A 273 -22.98 3.15 -18.41
C ASP A 273 -23.86 3.48 -19.65
N THR A 274 -24.58 4.59 -19.62
CA THR A 274 -25.46 4.99 -20.73
C THR A 274 -24.68 5.42 -21.96
N SER A 275 -23.67 6.27 -21.79
CA SER A 275 -22.80 6.71 -22.88
C SER A 275 -21.57 5.82 -23.05
N ARG A 276 -21.33 4.86 -22.16
CA ARG A 276 -20.14 4.01 -22.11
C ARG A 276 -18.87 4.87 -22.11
N THR A 277 -18.80 5.76 -21.13
CA THR A 277 -17.72 6.73 -21.01
C THR A 277 -17.02 6.57 -19.66
N LEU A 278 -15.71 6.42 -19.66
CA LEU A 278 -14.87 6.39 -18.45
C LEU A 278 -14.32 7.79 -18.16
N TYR A 279 -14.47 8.23 -16.93
CA TYR A 279 -13.75 9.34 -16.33
C TYR A 279 -12.68 8.72 -15.42
N TYR A 280 -11.44 9.17 -15.49
CA TYR A 280 -10.35 8.41 -14.84
C TYR A 280 -9.61 9.19 -13.76
N GLN A 281 -9.79 10.53 -13.71
CA GLN A 281 -9.09 11.38 -12.75
C GLN A 281 -9.94 12.57 -12.32
N VAL A 282 -9.81 12.94 -11.05
CA VAL A 282 -10.35 14.19 -10.47
C VAL A 282 -9.18 14.98 -9.89
N ALA A 283 -9.18 16.28 -10.10
CA ALA A 283 -8.13 17.24 -9.77
C ALA A 283 -6.89 17.16 -10.68
N ASN A 284 -5.91 17.99 -10.41
CA ASN A 284 -4.72 18.18 -11.22
C ASN A 284 -3.49 18.44 -10.37
N SER A 285 -2.34 17.94 -10.83
CA SER A 285 -1.04 18.20 -10.21
C SER A 285 -0.42 19.51 -10.69
N GLN A 286 0.57 20.00 -9.96
CA GLN A 286 1.34 21.21 -10.23
C GLN A 286 1.97 21.24 -11.63
N ASP A 287 2.49 20.13 -12.08
CA ASP A 287 3.48 20.09 -13.16
C ASP A 287 2.91 20.37 -14.55
N TRP A 288 1.59 20.29 -14.74
CA TRP A 288 0.99 20.44 -16.06
C TRP A 288 -0.04 21.54 -16.22
N LEU A 289 -0.49 22.16 -15.13
CA LEU A 289 -1.19 23.44 -15.25
C LEU A 289 -0.16 24.56 -15.14
N ASN A 290 0.07 25.25 -16.23
CA ASN A 290 0.94 26.41 -16.25
C ASN A 290 0.76 27.29 -15.00
N PHE A 291 1.83 27.90 -14.51
CA PHE A 291 2.01 28.78 -13.35
C PHE A 291 0.91 29.82 -13.05
N ASN A 292 -0.19 29.82 -13.79
CA ASN A 292 -1.33 30.70 -13.58
C ASN A 292 -2.48 30.05 -12.82
N TYR A 293 -2.35 28.78 -12.43
CA TYR A 293 -3.37 28.06 -11.67
C TYR A 293 -2.74 27.29 -10.53
N LEU A 294 -3.31 27.40 -9.35
CA LEU A 294 -2.91 26.60 -8.19
C LEU A 294 -3.45 25.17 -8.32
N SER A 295 -2.67 24.23 -7.82
CA SER A 295 -2.99 22.81 -7.79
C SER A 295 -2.75 22.23 -6.39
N ASP A 296 -2.99 20.95 -6.20
CA ASP A 296 -2.81 20.28 -4.93
C ASP A 296 -1.36 20.30 -4.44
N TYR A 297 -0.38 20.35 -5.34
CA TYR A 297 1.04 20.39 -4.96
C TYR A 297 1.59 21.80 -4.68
N ASP A 298 0.86 22.85 -5.05
CA ASP A 298 1.36 24.23 -4.89
C ASP A 298 1.17 24.76 -3.47
N ILE A 299 0.08 24.35 -2.82
CA ILE A 299 -0.28 24.87 -1.50
C ILE A 299 -1.02 23.80 -0.67
N TRP A 300 -0.50 23.57 0.53
CA TRP A 300 -1.14 22.69 1.49
C TRP A 300 -2.20 23.43 2.30
N ARG A 301 -3.35 22.82 2.40
CA ARG A 301 -4.55 23.37 3.02
C ARG A 301 -5.44 22.23 3.54
N LEU A 302 -6.35 22.48 4.42
CA LEU A 302 -7.33 21.48 4.83
C LEU A 302 -8.45 21.37 3.78
N PRO A 303 -8.98 20.17 3.49
CA PRO A 303 -9.88 19.92 2.37
C PRO A 303 -11.19 20.70 2.43
N GLN A 304 -11.68 21.02 3.63
CA GLN A 304 -12.89 21.85 3.79
C GLN A 304 -12.69 23.32 3.37
N ALA A 305 -11.45 23.75 3.15
CA ALA A 305 -11.19 25.10 2.66
C ALA A 305 -11.31 25.23 1.14
N ASP A 306 -11.23 24.11 0.43
CA ASP A 306 -11.09 24.09 -1.03
C ASP A 306 -12.31 24.61 -1.77
N ASP A 307 -13.50 24.31 -1.28
CA ASP A 307 -14.75 24.76 -1.91
C ASP A 307 -14.88 26.29 -2.07
N ASN A 308 -14.07 27.06 -1.36
CA ASN A 308 -14.02 28.51 -1.45
C ASN A 308 -12.60 29.08 -1.22
N TRP A 309 -11.56 28.34 -1.64
CA TRP A 309 -10.17 28.77 -1.46
C TRP A 309 -9.92 30.12 -2.11
N ASP A 310 -9.43 31.09 -1.32
CA ASP A 310 -9.17 32.48 -1.75
C ASP A 310 -10.31 33.12 -2.56
N GLY A 311 -11.56 32.77 -2.23
CA GLY A 311 -12.76 33.24 -2.93
C GLY A 311 -12.89 32.75 -4.35
N CYS A 312 -12.26 31.63 -4.69
CA CYS A 312 -12.25 31.03 -6.03
C CYS A 312 -11.80 32.01 -7.11
N ASN A 313 -10.78 32.80 -6.82
CA ASN A 313 -10.20 33.71 -7.82
C ASN A 313 -9.65 32.92 -9.03
N ALA A 314 -9.16 33.62 -10.05
CA ALA A 314 -8.72 32.97 -11.29
C ALA A 314 -7.63 31.91 -11.06
N ASP A 315 -6.71 32.16 -10.13
CA ASP A 315 -5.60 31.24 -9.85
C ASP A 315 -6.08 30.01 -9.04
N ALA A 316 -7.10 30.16 -8.19
CA ALA A 316 -7.66 29.12 -7.34
C ALA A 316 -8.82 28.35 -7.98
N THR A 317 -9.14 28.63 -9.23
CA THR A 317 -10.36 28.08 -9.87
C THR A 317 -10.38 26.55 -9.89
N PHE A 318 -9.24 25.89 -10.09
CA PHE A 318 -9.14 24.42 -10.13
C PHE A 318 -8.93 23.78 -8.76
N ILE A 319 -8.69 24.56 -7.72
CA ILE A 319 -8.85 24.11 -6.33
C ILE A 319 -10.34 24.07 -5.97
N CYS A 320 -11.08 25.16 -6.23
CA CYS A 320 -12.49 25.25 -5.88
C CYS A 320 -13.39 24.36 -6.76
N HIS A 321 -13.05 24.20 -8.02
CA HIS A 321 -13.81 23.46 -9.03
C HIS A 321 -12.88 22.47 -9.72
N ARG A 322 -12.59 21.39 -9.03
CA ARG A 322 -11.63 20.40 -9.49
C ARG A 322 -12.05 19.81 -10.84
N PRO A 323 -11.13 19.74 -11.81
CA PRO A 323 -11.43 19.19 -13.13
C PRO A 323 -11.60 17.68 -13.06
N VAL A 324 -12.51 17.14 -13.87
CA VAL A 324 -12.63 15.71 -14.12
C VAL A 324 -12.17 15.40 -15.53
N PHE A 325 -11.35 14.38 -15.72
CA PHE A 325 -10.82 14.06 -17.05
C PHE A 325 -11.47 12.80 -17.62
N VAL A 326 -11.86 12.91 -18.90
CA VAL A 326 -12.46 11.80 -19.65
C VAL A 326 -11.38 11.00 -20.39
N ALA A 327 -11.46 9.67 -20.33
CA ALA A 327 -10.52 8.79 -21.03
C ALA A 327 -10.63 8.87 -22.56
N GLY A 328 -11.82 9.17 -23.06
CA GLY A 328 -12.07 9.31 -24.49
C GLY A 328 -13.53 9.62 -24.79
N PRO A 329 -13.90 9.73 -26.08
CA PRO A 329 -15.28 9.88 -26.51
C PRO A 329 -16.20 8.75 -26.04
N ALA A 330 -17.49 8.98 -26.03
CA ALA A 330 -18.50 7.98 -25.68
C ALA A 330 -18.34 6.68 -26.48
N GLY A 331 -18.24 5.55 -25.79
CA GLY A 331 -18.07 4.22 -26.39
C GLY A 331 -16.67 3.94 -26.96
N SER A 332 -15.69 4.80 -26.70
CA SER A 332 -14.30 4.52 -27.11
C SER A 332 -13.70 3.35 -26.32
N PRO A 333 -12.70 2.67 -26.90
CA PRO A 333 -11.93 1.68 -26.15
C PRO A 333 -11.32 2.25 -24.87
N ILE A 334 -11.15 1.39 -23.86
CA ILE A 334 -10.58 1.71 -22.56
C ILE A 334 -9.20 1.07 -22.45
N SER A 335 -8.24 1.74 -21.84
CA SER A 335 -6.93 1.17 -21.52
C SER A 335 -7.10 -0.16 -20.77
N PRO A 336 -6.42 -1.25 -21.18
CA PRO A 336 -6.75 -2.60 -20.73
C PRO A 336 -6.46 -2.82 -19.24
N ASN A 337 -5.47 -2.14 -18.65
CA ASN A 337 -5.22 -2.14 -17.21
C ASN A 337 -6.48 -1.65 -16.45
N LEU A 338 -6.99 -0.47 -16.75
CA LEU A 338 -8.20 0.07 -16.12
C LEU A 338 -9.43 -0.81 -16.40
N ALA A 339 -9.57 -1.30 -17.64
CA ALA A 339 -10.72 -2.11 -18.01
C ALA A 339 -10.76 -3.46 -17.26
N GLY A 340 -9.62 -4.13 -17.15
CA GLY A 340 -9.48 -5.39 -16.43
C GLY A 340 -9.79 -5.23 -14.95
N ARG A 341 -9.16 -4.26 -14.30
CA ARG A 341 -9.29 -3.99 -12.87
C ARG A 341 -10.71 -3.56 -12.49
N LEU A 342 -11.30 -2.60 -13.21
CA LEU A 342 -12.70 -2.20 -13.01
C LEU A 342 -13.69 -3.36 -13.24
N ALA A 343 -13.42 -4.22 -14.21
CA ALA A 343 -14.25 -5.41 -14.42
C ALA A 343 -14.18 -6.38 -13.23
N ALA A 344 -13.00 -6.53 -12.62
CA ALA A 344 -12.85 -7.32 -11.39
C ALA A 344 -13.66 -6.72 -10.24
N ASP A 345 -13.51 -5.43 -9.97
CA ASP A 345 -14.23 -4.70 -8.91
C ASP A 345 -15.74 -4.92 -9.03
N PHE A 346 -16.30 -4.61 -10.17
CA PHE A 346 -17.73 -4.75 -10.38
C PHE A 346 -18.21 -6.22 -10.40
N ALA A 347 -17.35 -7.16 -10.82
CA ALA A 347 -17.68 -8.58 -10.73
C ALA A 347 -17.69 -9.09 -9.28
N VAL A 348 -16.76 -8.65 -8.43
CA VAL A 348 -16.76 -8.99 -6.99
C VAL A 348 -17.89 -8.27 -6.26
N CYS A 349 -18.17 -7.00 -6.59
CA CYS A 349 -19.37 -6.28 -6.11
C CYS A 349 -20.65 -7.08 -6.34
N TYR A 350 -20.83 -7.67 -7.53
CA TYR A 350 -21.97 -8.56 -7.79
C TYR A 350 -21.97 -9.77 -6.86
N GLN A 351 -20.84 -10.44 -6.71
CA GLN A 351 -20.72 -11.63 -5.86
C GLN A 351 -21.12 -11.33 -4.42
N LEU A 352 -20.70 -10.20 -3.87
CA LEU A 352 -20.97 -9.78 -2.49
C LEU A 352 -22.41 -9.35 -2.27
N ASN A 353 -23.02 -8.68 -3.25
CA ASN A 353 -24.28 -7.95 -3.06
C ASN A 353 -25.52 -8.64 -3.66
N ARG A 354 -25.36 -9.75 -4.41
CA ARG A 354 -26.45 -10.38 -5.18
C ARG A 354 -27.69 -10.74 -4.36
N THR A 355 -27.53 -11.03 -3.07
CA THR A 355 -28.63 -11.41 -2.18
C THR A 355 -29.12 -10.26 -1.31
N SER A 356 -28.22 -9.40 -0.85
CA SER A 356 -28.51 -8.28 0.05
C SER A 356 -28.98 -7.03 -0.68
N GLN A 357 -28.42 -6.74 -1.84
CA GLN A 357 -28.67 -5.55 -2.65
C GLN A 357 -28.76 -5.90 -4.15
N PRO A 358 -29.77 -6.68 -4.59
CA PRO A 358 -29.79 -7.23 -5.95
C PRO A 358 -29.82 -6.16 -7.07
N ALA A 359 -30.37 -4.98 -6.82
CA ALA A 359 -30.35 -3.89 -7.82
C ALA A 359 -28.93 -3.36 -8.04
N LEU A 360 -28.19 -3.12 -6.98
CA LEU A 360 -26.78 -2.74 -7.03
C LEU A 360 -25.94 -3.83 -7.72
N ALA A 361 -26.10 -5.07 -7.27
CA ALA A 361 -25.38 -6.19 -7.84
C ALA A 361 -25.60 -6.34 -9.36
N ASN A 362 -26.85 -6.24 -9.80
CA ASN A 362 -27.17 -6.31 -11.24
C ASN A 362 -26.49 -5.19 -12.04
N GLN A 363 -26.41 -3.98 -11.49
CA GLN A 363 -25.69 -2.88 -12.13
C GLN A 363 -24.18 -3.15 -12.14
N CYS A 364 -23.62 -3.66 -11.03
CA CYS A 364 -22.22 -4.07 -10.96
C CYS A 364 -21.89 -5.08 -12.08
N LEU A 365 -22.63 -6.18 -12.20
CA LEU A 365 -22.34 -7.20 -13.22
C LEU A 365 -22.43 -6.64 -14.64
N LYS A 366 -23.42 -5.77 -14.90
CA LYS A 366 -23.55 -5.11 -16.20
C LYS A 366 -22.33 -4.21 -16.49
N ASN A 367 -21.91 -3.39 -15.53
CA ASN A 367 -20.76 -2.53 -15.66
C ASN A 367 -19.49 -3.35 -15.92
N ALA A 368 -19.28 -4.44 -15.17
CA ALA A 368 -18.15 -5.35 -15.35
C ALA A 368 -18.05 -5.86 -16.80
N GLU A 369 -19.16 -6.36 -17.36
CA GLU A 369 -19.20 -6.86 -18.72
C GLU A 369 -18.97 -5.77 -19.77
N ASP A 370 -19.64 -4.61 -19.62
CA ASP A 370 -19.54 -3.54 -20.59
C ASP A 370 -18.15 -2.92 -20.63
N ILE A 371 -17.50 -2.75 -19.47
CA ILE A 371 -16.13 -2.26 -19.37
C ILE A 371 -15.14 -3.27 -19.94
N PHE A 372 -15.24 -4.53 -19.54
CA PHE A 372 -14.38 -5.60 -20.06
C PHE A 372 -14.45 -5.71 -21.59
N ALA A 373 -15.64 -5.56 -22.15
CA ALA A 373 -15.85 -5.63 -23.60
C ALA A 373 -15.29 -4.41 -24.37
N LEU A 374 -14.97 -3.32 -23.67
CA LEU A 374 -14.35 -2.11 -24.25
C LEU A 374 -12.83 -2.09 -24.09
N ALA A 375 -12.23 -3.08 -23.44
CA ALA A 375 -10.78 -3.12 -23.25
C ALA A 375 -10.04 -3.07 -24.61
N ASP A 376 -9.08 -2.16 -24.74
CA ASP A 376 -8.19 -2.12 -25.90
C ASP A 376 -7.01 -3.06 -25.69
N THR A 377 -7.14 -4.28 -26.12
CA THR A 377 -6.07 -5.30 -26.02
C THR A 377 -5.08 -5.24 -27.18
N SER A 378 -5.03 -4.14 -27.92
CA SER A 378 -4.05 -3.94 -29.00
C SER A 378 -2.75 -3.29 -28.52
N PHE A 379 -2.67 -2.87 -27.28
CA PHE A 379 -1.44 -2.36 -26.67
C PHE A 379 -0.32 -3.41 -26.69
N ALA A 380 0.91 -2.96 -26.87
CA ALA A 380 2.08 -3.81 -26.64
C ALA A 380 2.13 -4.26 -25.17
N GLU A 381 2.86 -5.35 -24.91
CA GLU A 381 3.09 -5.80 -23.54
C GLU A 381 4.51 -6.37 -23.42
N PRO A 382 5.36 -5.82 -22.54
CA PRO A 382 5.04 -4.61 -21.77
C PRO A 382 4.78 -3.41 -22.69
N ALA A 383 3.86 -2.54 -22.24
CA ALA A 383 3.62 -1.26 -22.89
C ALA A 383 4.85 -0.34 -22.72
N PRO A 384 5.03 0.68 -23.57
CA PRO A 384 6.10 1.64 -23.37
C PRO A 384 5.99 2.31 -22.00
N SER A 385 7.11 2.35 -21.25
CA SER A 385 7.18 3.07 -19.98
C SER A 385 7.30 4.58 -20.23
N VAL A 386 6.69 5.36 -19.34
CA VAL A 386 6.80 6.83 -19.29
C VAL A 386 7.92 7.32 -18.38
N ASN A 387 8.69 6.43 -17.76
CA ASN A 387 9.81 6.82 -16.90
C ASN A 387 10.82 7.71 -17.65
N GLY A 388 10.93 8.96 -17.20
CA GLY A 388 11.79 9.98 -17.82
C GLY A 388 11.08 10.80 -18.90
N GLY A 389 9.76 10.88 -18.88
CA GLY A 389 9.01 11.95 -19.55
C GLY A 389 8.68 11.71 -21.01
N THR A 390 8.55 10.48 -21.51
CA THR A 390 8.16 10.34 -22.93
C THR A 390 7.22 9.16 -23.18
N CYS A 391 5.92 9.36 -23.00
CA CYS A 391 4.99 8.56 -23.77
C CYS A 391 4.58 9.30 -25.06
N THR A 392 5.17 8.94 -26.17
CA THR A 392 4.79 9.50 -27.47
C THR A 392 3.60 8.76 -28.12
N SER A 393 3.35 7.53 -27.75
CA SER A 393 2.16 6.75 -28.12
C SER A 393 2.21 5.34 -27.53
N GLY A 394 1.04 4.79 -27.23
CA GLY A 394 0.91 3.37 -26.85
C GLY A 394 1.20 3.08 -25.38
N CYS A 395 1.28 4.08 -24.50
CA CYS A 395 1.31 3.90 -23.06
C CYS A 395 -0.08 3.60 -22.53
N LEU A 396 -0.13 2.86 -21.43
CA LEU A 396 -1.35 2.62 -20.70
C LEU A 396 -1.85 3.93 -20.08
N LEU A 397 -3.15 4.09 -20.03
CA LEU A 397 -3.75 5.22 -19.32
C LEU A 397 -3.80 4.89 -17.84
N THR A 398 -3.14 5.68 -17.03
CA THR A 398 -3.19 5.61 -15.58
C THR A 398 -3.71 6.93 -15.01
N ILE A 399 -2.84 7.92 -14.94
CA ILE A 399 -3.13 9.28 -14.48
C ILE A 399 -2.54 10.32 -15.45
N ILE A 400 -2.72 11.60 -15.17
CA ILE A 400 -1.99 12.69 -15.82
C ILE A 400 -1.32 13.54 -14.74
N PRO A 401 0.00 13.75 -14.80
CA PRO A 401 0.95 13.20 -15.77
C PRO A 401 1.20 11.71 -15.58
N PHE A 402 1.50 10.99 -16.65
CA PHE A 402 1.64 9.54 -16.65
C PHE A 402 2.78 9.00 -15.77
N ASP A 403 3.83 9.78 -15.56
CA ASP A 403 5.01 9.39 -14.80
C ASP A 403 4.75 9.26 -13.28
N GLY A 404 3.61 9.74 -12.79
CA GLY A 404 3.21 9.52 -11.39
C GLY A 404 2.90 8.05 -11.10
N TYR A 405 2.30 7.35 -12.07
CA TYR A 405 1.98 5.91 -11.98
C TYR A 405 2.30 5.21 -13.30
N PRO A 406 3.57 4.88 -13.56
CA PRO A 406 4.05 4.41 -14.86
C PRO A 406 3.82 2.91 -15.09
N GLU A 407 2.58 2.49 -15.26
CA GLU A 407 2.23 1.10 -15.51
C GLU A 407 2.57 0.64 -16.94
N THR A 408 3.04 -0.58 -17.09
CA THR A 408 3.43 -1.17 -18.38
C THR A 408 2.85 -2.56 -18.64
N VAL A 409 2.28 -3.17 -17.62
CA VAL A 409 1.68 -4.52 -17.66
C VAL A 409 0.16 -4.35 -17.63
N TRP A 410 -0.58 -5.22 -18.30
CA TRP A 410 -2.04 -5.12 -18.39
C TRP A 410 -2.75 -6.48 -18.53
N SER A 411 -2.04 -7.53 -18.96
CA SER A 411 -2.67 -8.82 -19.13
C SER A 411 -3.06 -9.49 -17.81
N ASP A 412 -2.40 -9.16 -16.73
CA ASP A 412 -2.74 -9.57 -15.37
C ASP A 412 -4.04 -8.92 -14.87
N ASP A 413 -4.27 -7.64 -15.15
CA ASP A 413 -5.56 -6.98 -14.89
C ASP A 413 -6.70 -7.63 -15.66
N MET A 414 -6.48 -7.87 -16.95
CA MET A 414 -7.45 -8.56 -17.81
C MET A 414 -7.70 -9.99 -17.38
N GLU A 415 -6.67 -10.70 -16.88
CA GLU A 415 -6.79 -12.03 -16.28
C GLU A 415 -7.67 -11.95 -15.01
N LEU A 416 -7.40 -10.99 -14.13
CA LEU A 416 -8.17 -10.78 -12.89
C LEU A 416 -9.64 -10.49 -13.23
N GLY A 417 -9.90 -9.51 -14.10
CA GLY A 417 -11.24 -9.14 -14.54
C GLY A 417 -12.03 -10.30 -15.15
N ALA A 418 -11.39 -11.08 -16.02
CA ALA A 418 -12.03 -12.24 -16.63
C ALA A 418 -12.26 -13.39 -15.62
N SER A 419 -11.34 -13.60 -14.68
CA SER A 419 -11.50 -14.59 -13.61
C SER A 419 -12.67 -14.25 -12.72
N GLU A 420 -12.78 -12.99 -12.28
CA GLU A 420 -13.86 -12.53 -11.43
C GLU A 420 -15.22 -12.49 -12.13
N LEU A 421 -15.27 -12.17 -13.43
CA LEU A 421 -16.48 -12.30 -14.24
C LEU A 421 -16.92 -13.78 -14.36
N TYR A 422 -15.98 -14.71 -14.55
CA TYR A 422 -16.30 -16.14 -14.51
C TYR A 422 -16.91 -16.52 -13.16
N LEU A 423 -16.29 -16.13 -12.05
CA LEU A 423 -16.72 -16.43 -10.69
C LEU A 423 -18.10 -15.81 -10.40
N ALA A 424 -18.33 -14.56 -10.83
CA ALA A 424 -19.62 -13.88 -10.71
C ALA A 424 -20.75 -14.64 -11.39
N LEU A 425 -20.54 -15.11 -12.63
CA LEU A 425 -21.53 -15.88 -13.37
C LEU A 425 -21.75 -17.28 -12.78
N GLN A 426 -20.76 -17.86 -12.11
CA GLN A 426 -20.91 -19.14 -11.40
C GLN A 426 -21.60 -18.98 -10.06
N CYS A 427 -21.33 -17.89 -9.32
CA CYS A 427 -21.96 -17.68 -8.02
C CYS A 427 -23.48 -17.39 -8.13
N ALA A 428 -23.95 -16.95 -9.27
CA ALA A 428 -25.37 -16.77 -9.57
C ALA A 428 -26.15 -18.11 -9.63
N GLY A 429 -25.46 -19.23 -9.78
CA GLY A 429 -26.01 -20.59 -9.64
C GLY A 429 -26.76 -21.11 -10.84
N ALA A 430 -27.38 -20.30 -11.69
CA ALA A 430 -28.01 -20.71 -12.95
C ALA A 430 -28.31 -19.48 -13.81
N ALA A 431 -28.24 -19.63 -15.11
CA ALA A 431 -28.54 -18.58 -16.08
C ALA A 431 -29.92 -17.92 -15.89
N ALA A 432 -30.87 -18.62 -15.27
CA ALA A 432 -32.22 -18.10 -14.97
C ALA A 432 -32.23 -16.97 -13.93
N ASN A 433 -31.18 -16.79 -13.16
CA ASN A 433 -31.08 -15.77 -12.09
C ASN A 433 -30.18 -14.58 -12.47
N LEU A 434 -29.62 -14.59 -13.69
CA LEU A 434 -28.81 -13.47 -14.17
C LEU A 434 -29.68 -12.27 -14.53
N PRO A 435 -29.17 -11.03 -14.37
CA PRO A 435 -29.89 -9.85 -14.81
C PRO A 435 -30.12 -9.88 -16.33
N SER A 436 -31.21 -9.22 -16.76
CA SER A 436 -31.47 -9.05 -18.20
C SER A 436 -30.53 -8.02 -18.81
N GLY A 437 -30.19 -8.19 -20.08
CA GLY A 437 -29.41 -7.21 -20.85
C GLY A 437 -27.88 -7.42 -20.77
N LEU A 438 -27.40 -8.51 -20.17
CA LEU A 438 -26.00 -8.90 -20.25
C LEU A 438 -25.64 -9.27 -21.70
N ALA A 439 -24.47 -8.82 -22.13
CA ALA A 439 -23.92 -9.14 -23.45
C ALA A 439 -23.42 -10.60 -23.50
N GLN A 440 -22.94 -11.12 -22.38
CA GLN A 440 -22.37 -12.47 -22.29
C GLN A 440 -22.86 -13.19 -21.02
N THR A 441 -23.58 -14.31 -21.19
CA THR A 441 -24.07 -15.14 -20.09
C THR A 441 -23.31 -16.47 -19.99
N ASN A 442 -22.40 -16.74 -20.91
CA ASN A 442 -21.61 -17.98 -20.90
C ASN A 442 -20.33 -17.76 -20.09
N ALA A 443 -20.31 -18.20 -18.84
CA ALA A 443 -19.14 -18.11 -17.98
C ALA A 443 -17.86 -18.69 -18.62
N MET A 444 -17.98 -19.76 -19.40
CA MET A 444 -16.82 -20.35 -20.08
C MET A 444 -16.16 -19.42 -21.09
N PHE A 445 -16.84 -18.38 -21.57
CA PHE A 445 -16.21 -17.33 -22.37
C PHE A 445 -15.14 -16.62 -21.52
N TYR A 446 -15.49 -16.16 -20.34
CA TYR A 446 -14.57 -15.45 -19.46
C TYR A 446 -13.44 -16.33 -18.93
N LEU A 447 -13.70 -17.59 -18.60
CA LEU A 447 -12.64 -18.52 -18.22
C LEU A 447 -11.61 -18.74 -19.35
N LYS A 448 -12.05 -18.73 -20.60
CA LYS A 448 -11.13 -18.78 -21.75
C LYS A 448 -10.33 -17.50 -21.89
N GLN A 449 -10.95 -16.34 -21.66
CA GLN A 449 -10.23 -15.04 -21.67
C GLN A 449 -9.19 -15.00 -20.56
N ALA A 450 -9.55 -15.36 -19.31
CA ALA A 450 -8.62 -15.39 -18.18
C ALA A 450 -7.41 -16.30 -18.50
N ALA A 451 -7.65 -17.52 -18.98
CA ALA A 451 -6.58 -18.42 -19.37
C ALA A 451 -5.71 -17.88 -20.53
N HIS A 452 -6.29 -17.10 -21.44
CA HIS A 452 -5.56 -16.47 -22.54
C HIS A 452 -4.66 -15.34 -22.00
N PHE A 453 -5.18 -14.46 -21.16
CA PHE A 453 -4.40 -13.36 -20.60
C PHE A 453 -3.31 -13.86 -19.65
N ALA A 454 -3.59 -14.88 -18.83
CA ALA A 454 -2.55 -15.57 -18.04
C ALA A 454 -1.39 -16.08 -18.90
N GLN A 455 -1.70 -16.67 -20.06
CA GLN A 455 -0.65 -17.14 -20.98
C GLN A 455 0.11 -15.96 -21.61
N ASN A 456 -0.57 -14.85 -21.92
CA ASN A 456 0.07 -13.64 -22.42
C ASN A 456 1.03 -13.06 -21.38
N TYR A 457 0.59 -12.92 -20.13
CA TYR A 457 1.44 -12.48 -19.03
C TYR A 457 2.70 -13.34 -18.90
N VAL A 458 2.54 -14.67 -18.87
CA VAL A 458 3.69 -15.59 -18.79
C VAL A 458 4.66 -15.40 -19.94
N ASN A 459 4.16 -15.22 -21.17
CA ASN A 459 5.00 -15.12 -22.35
C ASN A 459 5.69 -13.76 -22.50
N ASN A 460 4.96 -12.69 -22.24
CA ASN A 460 5.35 -11.33 -22.62
C ASN A 460 5.90 -10.52 -21.43
N VAL A 461 5.52 -10.88 -20.21
CA VAL A 461 5.94 -10.19 -19.00
C VAL A 461 6.92 -11.04 -18.20
N TYR A 462 6.46 -12.18 -17.67
CA TYR A 462 7.29 -13.01 -16.81
C TYR A 462 8.56 -13.55 -17.50
N ASN A 463 8.41 -14.18 -18.65
CA ASN A 463 9.55 -14.77 -19.38
C ASN A 463 10.49 -13.73 -20.00
N THR A 464 10.11 -12.47 -20.02
CA THR A 464 10.93 -11.34 -20.51
C THR A 464 11.61 -10.56 -19.38
N GLY A 465 11.33 -10.92 -18.12
CA GLY A 465 11.92 -10.30 -16.94
C GLY A 465 11.32 -8.95 -16.56
N ASN A 466 10.06 -8.72 -16.93
CA ASN A 466 9.31 -7.50 -16.59
C ASN A 466 8.22 -7.76 -15.55
N ALA A 467 8.15 -8.95 -14.95
CA ALA A 467 7.23 -9.25 -13.87
C ALA A 467 7.68 -8.61 -12.57
N ASP A 468 6.73 -8.21 -11.78
CA ASP A 468 6.92 -7.71 -10.42
C ASP A 468 6.18 -8.62 -9.41
N THR A 469 6.21 -8.24 -8.14
CA THR A 469 5.43 -8.87 -7.08
C THR A 469 4.06 -8.18 -6.98
N LEU A 470 3.12 -8.75 -6.22
CA LEU A 470 1.78 -8.16 -6.07
C LEU A 470 1.85 -6.71 -5.54
N ASN A 471 1.51 -5.78 -6.39
CA ASN A 471 1.38 -4.34 -6.12
C ASN A 471 0.43 -3.69 -7.13
N LEU A 472 0.36 -2.36 -7.17
CA LEU A 472 -0.48 -1.62 -8.12
C LEU A 472 -0.14 -1.93 -9.59
N TYR A 473 1.15 -2.06 -9.91
CA TYR A 473 1.65 -2.20 -11.29
C TYR A 473 1.71 -3.64 -11.79
N ASP A 474 1.47 -4.62 -10.92
CA ASP A 474 1.44 -6.05 -11.26
C ASP A 474 0.52 -6.80 -10.29
N VAL A 475 -0.69 -7.09 -10.73
CA VAL A 475 -1.68 -7.85 -9.96
C VAL A 475 -1.65 -9.34 -10.24
N SER A 476 -0.65 -9.84 -11.00
CA SER A 476 -0.58 -11.24 -11.41
C SER A 476 -0.56 -12.23 -10.24
N GLY A 477 0.05 -11.82 -9.11
CA GLY A 477 0.02 -12.62 -7.88
C GLY A 477 -1.41 -12.96 -7.46
N LEU A 478 -2.31 -11.99 -7.48
CA LEU A 478 -3.72 -12.16 -7.17
C LEU A 478 -4.48 -12.83 -8.34
N ALA A 479 -4.25 -12.38 -9.58
CA ALA A 479 -4.94 -12.88 -10.75
C ALA A 479 -4.72 -14.38 -10.98
N HIS A 480 -3.50 -14.86 -10.86
CA HIS A 480 -3.16 -16.27 -10.97
C HIS A 480 -3.82 -17.13 -9.88
N PHE A 481 -3.91 -16.60 -8.66
CA PHE A 481 -4.60 -17.28 -7.56
C PHE A 481 -6.11 -17.38 -7.83
N GLU A 482 -6.75 -16.30 -8.30
CA GLU A 482 -8.17 -16.31 -8.65
C GLU A 482 -8.46 -17.21 -9.87
N LEU A 483 -7.61 -17.19 -10.91
CA LEU A 483 -7.74 -18.10 -12.03
C LEU A 483 -7.56 -19.58 -11.61
N TYR A 484 -6.62 -19.87 -10.71
CA TYR A 484 -6.48 -21.22 -10.14
C TYR A 484 -7.80 -21.70 -9.50
N ARG A 485 -8.45 -20.83 -8.74
CA ARG A 485 -9.74 -21.12 -8.08
C ARG A 485 -10.86 -21.30 -9.12
N ALA A 486 -10.91 -20.43 -10.11
CA ALA A 486 -11.87 -20.48 -11.21
C ALA A 486 -11.74 -21.80 -12.01
N LEU A 487 -10.52 -22.20 -12.36
CA LEU A 487 -10.24 -23.47 -13.05
C LEU A 487 -10.63 -24.68 -12.19
N ARG A 488 -10.37 -24.63 -10.88
CA ARG A 488 -10.82 -25.68 -9.95
C ARG A 488 -12.34 -25.79 -9.93
N LEU A 489 -13.04 -24.68 -9.81
CA LEU A 489 -14.50 -24.61 -9.80
C LEU A 489 -15.10 -25.15 -11.11
N ALA A 490 -14.44 -24.87 -12.24
CA ALA A 490 -14.82 -25.37 -13.57
C ALA A 490 -14.55 -26.87 -13.78
N GLY A 491 -13.88 -27.56 -12.86
CA GLY A 491 -13.50 -28.97 -13.01
C GLY A 491 -12.34 -29.20 -13.99
N ASN A 492 -11.45 -28.24 -14.14
CA ASN A 492 -10.27 -28.31 -15.02
C ASN A 492 -10.58 -28.64 -16.48
N PRO A 493 -11.37 -27.82 -17.18
CA PRO A 493 -11.71 -28.09 -18.57
C PRO A 493 -10.48 -28.13 -19.48
N SER A 494 -10.50 -29.03 -20.43
CA SER A 494 -9.42 -29.12 -21.43
C SER A 494 -9.55 -28.04 -22.51
N GLY A 495 -8.44 -27.76 -23.22
CA GLY A 495 -8.43 -26.83 -24.36
C GLY A 495 -8.37 -25.36 -24.01
N LEU A 496 -8.04 -25.03 -22.78
CA LEU A 496 -7.67 -23.67 -22.35
C LEU A 496 -6.17 -23.41 -22.58
N ALA A 497 -5.77 -22.15 -22.65
CA ALA A 497 -4.38 -21.75 -22.86
C ALA A 497 -3.48 -22.18 -21.68
N VAL A 498 -4.02 -22.12 -20.45
CA VAL A 498 -3.35 -22.63 -19.24
C VAL A 498 -4.21 -23.68 -18.55
N THR A 499 -3.57 -24.51 -17.73
CA THR A 499 -4.25 -25.49 -16.87
C THR A 499 -4.13 -25.06 -15.41
N GLN A 500 -4.99 -25.60 -14.53
CA GLN A 500 -4.90 -25.34 -13.09
C GLN A 500 -3.49 -25.67 -12.53
N ALA A 501 -2.92 -26.80 -12.94
CA ALA A 501 -1.57 -27.17 -12.51
C ALA A 501 -0.50 -26.22 -13.09
N GLY A 502 -0.68 -25.76 -14.33
CA GLY A 502 0.23 -24.82 -14.99
C GLY A 502 0.25 -23.47 -14.31
N ILE A 503 -0.94 -22.88 -14.03
CA ILE A 503 -1.00 -21.56 -13.38
C ILE A 503 -0.52 -21.62 -11.93
N LYS A 504 -0.82 -22.70 -11.20
CA LYS A 504 -0.23 -22.94 -9.88
C LYS A 504 1.30 -22.99 -9.95
N ALA A 505 1.86 -23.69 -10.91
CA ALA A 505 3.32 -23.79 -11.06
C ALA A 505 3.94 -22.43 -11.39
N GLN A 506 3.29 -21.62 -12.23
CA GLN A 506 3.74 -20.26 -12.55
C GLN A 506 3.71 -19.36 -11.31
N PHE A 507 2.61 -19.35 -10.58
CA PHE A 507 2.47 -18.60 -9.32
C PHE A 507 3.57 -18.97 -8.31
N LEU A 508 3.78 -20.28 -8.09
CA LEU A 508 4.84 -20.76 -7.17
C LEU A 508 6.25 -20.40 -7.67
N LYS A 509 6.43 -20.19 -8.98
CA LYS A 509 7.71 -19.75 -9.53
C LYS A 509 7.96 -18.28 -9.19
N GLN A 510 6.98 -17.40 -9.30
CA GLN A 510 7.10 -16.00 -8.88
C GLN A 510 7.46 -15.91 -7.38
N VAL A 511 6.77 -16.65 -6.51
CA VAL A 511 7.13 -16.72 -5.08
C VAL A 511 8.54 -17.27 -4.88
N GLY A 512 8.96 -18.24 -5.69
CA GLY A 512 10.32 -18.81 -5.70
C GLY A 512 11.39 -17.78 -6.08
N ASP A 513 11.07 -16.87 -6.98
CA ASP A 513 11.97 -15.77 -7.37
C ASP A 513 12.16 -14.79 -6.21
N ALA A 514 11.08 -14.42 -5.49
CA ALA A 514 11.16 -13.62 -4.26
C ALA A 514 11.97 -14.34 -3.15
N ILE A 515 11.82 -15.66 -3.00
CA ILE A 515 12.64 -16.46 -2.07
C ILE A 515 14.13 -16.44 -2.49
N THR A 516 14.41 -16.49 -3.77
CA THR A 516 15.78 -16.40 -4.31
C THR A 516 16.38 -15.03 -4.03
N GLN A 517 15.60 -13.95 -4.22
CA GLN A 517 16.01 -12.59 -3.86
C GLN A 517 16.30 -12.47 -2.36
N ALA A 518 15.42 -13.00 -1.51
CA ALA A 518 15.61 -13.04 -0.05
C ALA A 518 16.90 -13.76 0.36
N GLY A 519 17.35 -14.75 -0.42
CA GLY A 519 18.63 -15.43 -0.20
C GLY A 519 19.87 -14.57 -0.50
N ASN A 520 19.71 -13.50 -1.26
CA ASN A 520 20.77 -12.56 -1.63
C ASN A 520 20.78 -11.28 -0.77
N ASP A 521 19.71 -11.05 0.00
CA ASP A 521 19.57 -9.88 0.86
C ASP A 521 19.94 -10.23 2.31
N PRO A 522 20.77 -9.44 3.00
CA PRO A 522 21.19 -9.74 4.37
C PRO A 522 20.05 -9.66 5.41
N TRP A 523 18.94 -9.02 5.06
CA TRP A 523 17.71 -8.94 5.87
C TRP A 523 16.70 -10.03 5.48
N GLY A 524 16.98 -10.76 4.39
CA GLY A 524 16.10 -11.78 3.86
C GLY A 524 14.83 -11.22 3.24
N PHE A 525 14.85 -9.99 2.75
CA PHE A 525 13.73 -9.38 2.06
C PHE A 525 13.60 -9.95 0.64
N GLY A 526 12.37 -10.22 0.24
CA GLY A 526 12.09 -10.89 -1.04
C GLY A 526 11.99 -9.95 -2.22
N ASP A 527 12.27 -8.67 -2.03
CA ASP A 527 12.25 -7.65 -3.06
C ASP A 527 13.40 -6.65 -2.86
N ALA A 528 13.46 -5.60 -3.68
CA ALA A 528 14.44 -4.53 -3.56
C ALA A 528 13.99 -3.48 -2.52
N TRP A 529 14.96 -2.79 -1.93
CA TRP A 529 14.72 -1.71 -0.96
C TRP A 529 14.71 -0.32 -1.64
N ASN A 530 14.12 -0.17 -2.81
CA ASN A 530 14.35 1.01 -3.65
C ASN A 530 13.11 1.78 -4.12
N SER A 531 11.93 1.22 -3.98
CA SER A 531 10.63 1.88 -4.25
C SER A 531 9.50 1.08 -3.67
N ASP A 532 8.42 1.72 -3.26
CA ASP A 532 7.16 1.13 -2.77
C ASP A 532 7.38 -0.08 -1.84
N THR A 533 8.50 -0.04 -1.09
CA THR A 533 9.01 -1.19 -0.32
C THR A 533 7.96 -1.77 0.63
N THR A 534 7.09 -0.92 1.17
CA THR A 534 6.04 -1.36 2.12
C THR A 534 4.96 -2.15 1.39
N SER A 535 4.51 -1.67 0.25
CA SER A 535 3.52 -2.36 -0.61
C SER A 535 4.06 -3.68 -1.12
N HIS A 536 5.28 -3.70 -1.67
CA HIS A 536 5.93 -4.93 -2.16
C HIS A 536 6.08 -5.96 -1.04
N GLY A 537 6.56 -5.53 0.15
CA GLY A 537 6.67 -6.43 1.31
C GLY A 537 5.33 -7.03 1.75
N GLY A 538 4.27 -6.24 1.70
CA GLY A 538 2.90 -6.71 1.91
C GLY A 538 2.46 -7.71 0.84
N GLY A 539 2.67 -7.38 -0.43
CA GLY A 539 2.30 -8.20 -1.58
C GLY A 539 2.97 -9.57 -1.59
N ILE A 540 4.30 -9.62 -1.44
CA ILE A 540 5.02 -10.92 -1.37
C ILE A 540 4.59 -11.74 -0.15
N SER A 541 4.23 -11.11 0.96
CA SER A 541 3.70 -11.81 2.14
C SER A 541 2.34 -12.45 1.87
N VAL A 542 1.46 -11.76 1.12
CA VAL A 542 0.18 -12.31 0.64
C VAL A 542 0.45 -13.50 -0.28
N MET A 543 1.26 -13.34 -1.31
CA MET A 543 1.59 -14.41 -2.25
C MET A 543 2.20 -15.64 -1.56
N ALA A 544 3.06 -15.44 -0.55
CA ALA A 544 3.60 -16.54 0.24
C ALA A 544 2.53 -17.25 1.09
N SER A 545 1.55 -16.52 1.64
CA SER A 545 0.42 -17.11 2.36
C SER A 545 -0.46 -17.96 1.42
N GLU A 546 -0.71 -17.48 0.22
CA GLU A 546 -1.42 -18.20 -0.84
C GLU A 546 -0.65 -19.45 -1.29
N ALA A 547 0.68 -19.34 -1.46
CA ALA A 547 1.55 -20.48 -1.79
C ALA A 547 1.52 -21.54 -0.68
N HIS A 548 1.51 -21.11 0.60
CA HIS A 548 1.32 -22.02 1.73
C HIS A 548 -0.04 -22.73 1.66
N TYR A 549 -1.12 -22.00 1.44
CA TYR A 549 -2.46 -22.55 1.27
C TYR A 549 -2.53 -23.57 0.10
N LEU A 550 -1.91 -23.25 -1.04
CA LEU A 550 -1.91 -24.11 -2.21
C LEU A 550 -1.10 -25.39 -2.06
N THR A 551 -0.07 -25.40 -1.20
CA THR A 551 0.91 -26.49 -1.12
C THR A 551 0.97 -27.20 0.22
N GLY A 552 0.64 -26.51 1.31
CA GLY A 552 0.89 -26.95 2.69
C GLY A 552 2.36 -26.91 3.10
N ALA A 553 3.25 -26.34 2.27
CA ALA A 553 4.68 -26.26 2.57
C ALA A 553 4.98 -25.15 3.58
N ALA A 554 5.56 -25.50 4.73
CA ALA A 554 5.86 -24.58 5.83
C ALA A 554 6.86 -23.49 5.46
N GLU A 555 7.64 -23.70 4.41
CA GLU A 555 8.60 -22.72 3.90
C GLU A 555 7.91 -21.39 3.53
N TYR A 556 6.82 -21.46 2.79
CA TYR A 556 6.07 -20.26 2.36
C TYR A 556 5.48 -19.51 3.56
N ASP A 557 4.94 -20.23 4.56
CA ASP A 557 4.46 -19.60 5.81
C ASP A 557 5.60 -18.87 6.54
N THR A 558 6.80 -19.46 6.56
CA THR A 558 8.00 -18.85 7.16
C THR A 558 8.39 -17.56 6.43
N PHE A 559 8.37 -17.54 5.09
CA PHE A 559 8.72 -16.34 4.31
C PHE A 559 7.65 -15.26 4.45
N SER A 560 6.36 -15.61 4.43
CA SER A 560 5.30 -14.66 4.69
C SER A 560 5.52 -13.89 6.00
N GLN A 561 5.80 -14.60 7.11
CA GLN A 561 6.09 -13.97 8.40
C GLN A 561 7.35 -13.10 8.37
N ARG A 562 8.42 -13.54 7.69
CA ARG A 562 9.68 -12.79 7.62
C ARG A 562 9.53 -11.50 6.85
N TRP A 563 8.83 -11.52 5.71
CA TRP A 563 8.62 -10.34 4.89
C TRP A 563 7.72 -9.31 5.61
N LEU A 564 6.69 -9.77 6.33
CA LEU A 564 5.95 -8.89 7.25
C LEU A 564 6.86 -8.32 8.34
N ALA A 565 7.71 -9.14 8.95
CA ALA A 565 8.64 -8.66 9.96
C ALA A 565 9.61 -7.60 9.40
N ASN A 566 10.04 -7.73 8.13
CA ASN A 566 10.90 -6.76 7.47
C ASN A 566 10.22 -5.37 7.38
N ILE A 567 8.98 -5.28 6.93
CA ILE A 567 8.27 -3.99 6.85
C ILE A 567 7.85 -3.46 8.23
N LEU A 568 7.87 -4.29 9.26
CA LEU A 568 7.48 -3.94 10.64
C LEU A 568 8.66 -3.75 11.60
N GLY A 569 9.89 -3.58 11.09
CA GLY A 569 11.04 -3.19 11.90
C GLY A 569 12.22 -4.17 11.94
N ALA A 570 12.08 -5.39 11.45
CA ALA A 570 13.21 -6.32 11.30
C ALA A 570 14.01 -5.99 10.02
N ASN A 571 14.49 -4.74 9.93
CA ASN A 571 15.17 -4.15 8.78
C ASN A 571 16.33 -3.25 9.22
N ALA A 572 17.09 -2.69 8.29
CA ALA A 572 18.25 -1.88 8.58
C ALA A 572 17.96 -0.68 9.51
N TRP A 573 16.84 -0.02 9.30
CA TRP A 573 16.45 1.19 10.03
C TRP A 573 15.82 0.88 11.39
N GLY A 574 15.31 -0.33 11.60
CA GLY A 574 14.59 -0.72 12.82
C GLY A 574 13.30 0.05 12.98
N SER A 575 12.68 0.44 11.88
CA SER A 575 11.40 1.15 11.82
C SER A 575 10.33 0.27 11.18
N SER A 576 9.12 0.29 11.73
CA SER A 576 7.95 -0.06 10.94
C SER A 576 7.79 0.99 9.83
N PHE A 577 7.27 0.61 8.68
CA PHE A 577 6.93 1.55 7.59
C PHE A 577 5.44 1.82 7.49
N ILE A 578 4.66 1.27 8.41
CA ILE A 578 3.22 1.52 8.56
C ILE A 578 3.03 2.43 9.77
N VAL A 579 2.34 3.54 9.55
CA VAL A 579 2.13 4.58 10.57
C VAL A 579 1.35 4.01 11.76
N GLY A 580 1.95 4.11 12.93
CA GLY A 580 1.36 3.64 14.18
C GLY A 580 1.41 2.14 14.43
N ASP A 581 1.81 1.32 13.45
CA ASP A 581 1.92 -0.12 13.58
C ASP A 581 3.35 -0.52 14.00
N GLY A 582 3.65 -0.30 15.28
CA GLY A 582 4.95 -0.61 15.87
C GLY A 582 5.02 -0.18 17.32
N SER A 583 5.95 -0.76 18.08
CA SER A 583 6.08 -0.50 19.52
C SER A 583 6.87 0.77 19.85
N THR A 584 7.77 1.22 18.96
CA THR A 584 8.68 2.34 19.25
C THR A 584 8.96 3.27 18.08
N THR A 585 9.05 2.74 16.85
CA THR A 585 9.52 3.51 15.69
C THR A 585 8.68 3.20 14.47
N PHE A 586 8.04 4.23 13.96
CA PHE A 586 7.26 4.24 12.72
C PHE A 586 7.31 5.65 12.10
N PRO A 587 6.84 5.87 10.85
CA PRO A 587 6.87 7.20 10.23
C PRO A 587 6.10 8.24 11.04
N ASN A 588 6.74 9.37 11.29
CA ASN A 588 6.17 10.50 12.04
C ASN A 588 5.99 11.75 11.19
N CYS A 589 6.91 11.98 10.26
CA CYS A 589 6.93 13.16 9.41
C CYS A 589 6.44 12.80 8.01
N ILE A 590 5.26 12.18 7.93
CA ILE A 590 4.66 11.73 6.67
C ILE A 590 4.32 12.91 5.77
N GLN A 591 4.52 12.75 4.49
CA GLN A 591 4.09 13.72 3.50
C GLN A 591 2.61 13.52 3.21
N HIS A 592 1.77 14.23 3.97
CA HIS A 592 0.31 14.11 3.87
C HIS A 592 -0.36 15.38 4.38
N GLN A 593 -1.16 16.04 3.54
CA GLN A 593 -1.71 17.37 3.84
C GLN A 593 -2.55 17.39 5.11
N VAL A 594 -3.53 16.51 5.21
CA VAL A 594 -4.44 16.49 6.38
C VAL A 594 -3.68 16.20 7.67
N ALA A 595 -2.83 15.18 7.67
CA ALA A 595 -2.08 14.80 8.85
C ALA A 595 -1.12 15.90 9.29
N ASN A 596 -0.44 16.54 8.34
CA ASN A 596 0.47 17.66 8.61
C ASN A 596 -0.27 18.87 9.21
N LEU A 597 -1.35 19.28 8.56
CA LEU A 597 -2.07 20.50 8.94
C LEU A 597 -2.96 20.31 10.17
N ALA A 598 -3.42 19.11 10.45
CA ALA A 598 -4.12 18.78 11.69
C ALA A 598 -3.18 18.66 12.91
N GLY A 599 -1.86 18.81 12.71
CA GLY A 599 -0.86 18.77 13.78
C GLY A 599 -0.48 17.35 14.24
N ALA A 600 -0.82 16.35 13.45
CA ALA A 600 -0.46 14.95 13.74
C ALA A 600 1.02 14.65 13.48
N LEU A 601 1.68 15.53 12.76
CA LEU A 601 3.07 15.44 12.41
C LEU A 601 3.84 16.56 13.06
N ASN A 602 4.73 16.28 13.90
CA ASN A 602 5.56 17.36 14.43
C ASN A 602 6.94 16.89 14.83
N GLY A 603 7.34 15.66 14.50
CA GLY A 603 8.61 15.10 14.93
C GLY A 603 8.77 15.13 16.44
N THR A 604 7.72 15.49 17.17
CA THR A 604 7.71 15.49 18.62
C THR A 604 6.96 14.28 19.12
N SER A 605 7.56 13.55 20.02
CA SER A 605 6.95 12.40 20.65
C SER A 605 5.59 12.75 21.23
N GLY A 606 4.59 11.95 20.95
CA GLY A 606 3.26 12.11 21.51
C GLY A 606 2.33 13.03 20.74
N ALA A 607 2.66 13.39 19.49
CA ALA A 607 1.67 14.01 18.62
C ALA A 607 0.51 13.03 18.40
N THR A 608 -0.62 13.41 18.90
CA THR A 608 -1.91 12.82 18.59
C THR A 608 -2.78 13.94 18.03
N PRO A 609 -3.54 13.67 17.00
CA PRO A 609 -3.84 12.41 16.37
C PRO A 609 -2.77 11.95 15.37
N VAL A 610 -2.73 10.64 15.07
CA VAL A 610 -1.83 9.99 14.12
C VAL A 610 -2.68 9.39 12.99
N LEU A 611 -2.15 9.35 11.77
CA LEU A 611 -2.80 8.69 10.63
C LEU A 611 -2.52 7.17 10.69
N TRP A 612 -3.22 6.48 11.59
CA TRP A 612 -3.03 5.07 11.86
C TRP A 612 -3.22 4.19 10.62
N GLY A 613 -2.33 3.23 10.41
CA GLY A 613 -2.44 2.20 9.39
C GLY A 613 -2.04 2.63 7.99
N ALA A 614 -1.68 3.91 7.80
CA ALA A 614 -1.16 4.39 6.53
C ALA A 614 0.18 3.71 6.22
N ALA A 615 0.26 2.96 5.13
CA ALA A 615 1.52 2.42 4.63
C ALA A 615 2.26 3.52 3.86
N SER A 616 3.44 3.91 4.36
CA SER A 616 4.30 4.84 3.62
C SER A 616 5.08 4.09 2.55
N GLU A 617 5.65 4.80 1.59
CA GLU A 617 6.59 4.27 0.59
C GLU A 617 7.61 3.30 1.19
N GLY A 618 8.17 3.66 2.35
CA GLY A 618 9.28 2.94 2.95
C GLY A 618 10.62 3.35 2.36
N PRO A 619 11.67 2.52 2.49
CA PRO A 619 12.95 2.78 1.86
C PRO A 619 12.85 2.88 0.35
N SER A 620 13.51 3.91 -0.22
CA SER A 620 13.45 4.21 -1.65
C SER A 620 14.70 4.96 -2.09
N TYR A 621 14.79 5.34 -3.37
CA TYR A 621 15.77 6.32 -3.82
C TYR A 621 15.48 7.68 -3.17
N ALA A 622 16.53 8.45 -2.87
CA ALA A 622 16.39 9.70 -2.12
C ALA A 622 15.82 10.82 -3.00
N ALA A 623 14.51 10.90 -3.10
CA ALA A 623 13.82 12.05 -3.68
C ALA A 623 13.20 12.92 -2.59
N THR A 624 13.26 14.23 -2.76
CA THR A 624 12.64 15.19 -1.82
C THR A 624 12.04 16.35 -2.60
N SER A 625 10.82 16.71 -2.23
CA SER A 625 10.21 17.97 -2.67
C SER A 625 10.74 19.16 -1.85
N GLY A 626 10.51 20.37 -2.35
CA GLY A 626 10.65 21.59 -1.55
C GLY A 626 9.58 21.69 -0.47
N LEU A 627 9.71 22.63 0.45
CA LEU A 627 8.59 23.08 1.27
C LEU A 627 7.64 23.89 0.37
N VAL A 628 6.39 23.50 0.34
CA VAL A 628 5.33 24.24 -0.37
C VAL A 628 4.57 25.16 0.60
N GLY A 629 3.76 26.08 0.07
CA GLY A 629 2.94 26.97 0.89
C GLY A 629 2.03 26.17 1.81
N GLY A 630 1.92 26.57 3.09
CA GLY A 630 1.09 25.86 4.07
C GLY A 630 1.73 24.64 4.72
N MET A 631 2.70 23.97 4.11
CA MET A 631 3.37 22.80 4.68
C MET A 631 4.09 23.14 6.00
N ILE A 632 3.81 22.38 7.04
CA ILE A 632 4.48 22.47 8.33
C ILE A 632 5.73 21.60 8.30
N LYS A 633 6.89 22.21 8.50
CA LYS A 633 8.19 21.50 8.48
C LYS A 633 8.23 20.42 9.56
N CYS A 634 8.56 19.19 9.17
CA CYS A 634 8.75 18.05 10.05
C CYS A 634 9.90 17.16 9.51
N PRO A 635 10.88 16.75 10.35
CA PRO A 635 11.10 17.24 11.73
C PRO A 635 11.56 18.72 11.74
N ALA A 636 11.29 19.42 12.84
CA ALA A 636 11.55 20.87 12.93
C ALA A 636 13.03 21.24 12.74
N ASP A 637 13.96 20.39 13.15
CA ASP A 637 15.41 20.57 12.99
C ASP A 637 15.92 20.14 11.58
N GLY A 638 15.07 19.46 10.79
CA GLY A 638 15.44 18.90 9.49
C GLY A 638 16.40 17.70 9.56
N GLY A 639 16.56 17.10 10.74
CA GLY A 639 17.42 15.94 10.95
C GLY A 639 16.92 14.67 10.25
N ASN A 640 17.82 13.71 10.07
CA ASN A 640 17.47 12.34 9.64
C ASN A 640 18.27 11.34 10.50
N PRO A 641 17.64 10.80 11.57
CA PRO A 641 18.30 9.83 12.44
C PRO A 641 18.59 8.50 11.74
N PHE A 642 17.90 8.20 10.65
CA PHE A 642 18.03 6.95 9.90
C PHE A 642 19.19 6.95 8.91
N LYS A 643 19.72 8.12 8.55
CA LYS A 643 20.77 8.28 7.54
C LYS A 643 21.99 7.36 7.73
N ILE A 644 22.31 7.01 8.97
CA ILE A 644 23.46 6.14 9.26
C ILE A 644 23.21 4.67 8.86
N PHE A 645 21.98 4.32 8.54
CA PHE A 645 21.56 2.98 8.14
C PHE A 645 21.26 2.85 6.64
N ASP A 646 21.30 3.95 5.89
CA ASP A 646 21.05 3.93 4.46
C ASP A 646 22.14 3.14 3.72
N ASP A 647 21.77 2.51 2.61
CA ASP A 647 22.71 1.96 1.65
C ASP A 647 22.58 2.66 0.29
N PRO A 648 23.34 3.74 0.04
CA PRO A 648 23.25 4.48 -1.21
C PRO A 648 23.80 3.70 -2.41
N SER A 649 24.44 2.55 -2.21
CA SER A 649 24.96 1.72 -3.31
C SER A 649 23.87 0.91 -4.01
N ILE A 650 22.76 0.68 -3.32
CA ILE A 650 21.57 -0.02 -3.81
C ILE A 650 20.31 0.86 -3.73
N PRO A 651 20.40 2.15 -3.88
CA PRO A 651 19.49 3.26 -3.51
C PRO A 651 18.45 2.95 -2.42
N ALA A 652 18.90 2.34 -1.32
CA ALA A 652 18.08 2.03 -0.15
C ALA A 652 18.26 3.14 0.90
N VAL A 653 17.39 4.13 0.84
CA VAL A 653 17.41 5.32 1.70
C VAL A 653 16.08 5.46 2.40
N TYR A 654 16.10 5.72 3.72
CA TYR A 654 14.90 6.04 4.49
C TYR A 654 15.07 7.36 5.23
N LYS A 655 14.14 8.28 4.99
CA LYS A 655 14.17 9.60 5.60
C LYS A 655 12.78 9.98 6.09
N ASP A 656 12.58 9.92 7.41
CA ASP A 656 11.33 10.36 8.04
C ASP A 656 11.28 11.90 8.07
N ASN A 657 10.78 12.48 6.98
CA ASN A 657 10.73 13.92 6.77
C ASN A 657 9.61 14.26 5.78
N VAL A 658 8.79 15.24 6.13
CA VAL A 658 7.64 15.69 5.33
C VAL A 658 7.99 16.08 3.87
N GLN A 659 9.23 16.39 3.59
CA GLN A 659 9.70 16.72 2.23
C GLN A 659 10.17 15.48 1.45
N SER A 660 10.21 14.29 2.05
CA SER A 660 10.71 13.07 1.43
C SER A 660 9.54 12.20 0.98
N TYR A 661 8.83 12.64 -0.07
CA TYR A 661 7.70 11.90 -0.60
C TYR A 661 8.05 10.44 -0.89
N SER A 662 9.17 10.18 -1.52
CA SER A 662 9.62 8.83 -1.87
C SER A 662 9.90 7.88 -0.70
N THR A 663 9.76 8.33 0.55
CA THR A 663 9.95 7.46 1.74
C THR A 663 8.86 7.58 2.78
N THR A 664 8.13 8.69 2.81
CA THR A 664 7.16 8.97 3.88
C THR A 664 5.75 9.33 3.39
N GLU A 665 5.55 9.43 2.11
CA GLU A 665 4.20 9.61 1.56
C GLU A 665 3.42 8.30 1.69
N PRO A 666 2.26 8.31 2.32
CA PRO A 666 1.34 7.17 2.27
C PRO A 666 0.43 7.30 1.06
N ALA A 667 -0.02 6.17 0.53
CA ALA A 667 -0.99 6.17 -0.56
C ALA A 667 -2.04 5.07 -0.39
N VAL A 668 -3.18 5.22 -1.07
CA VAL A 668 -4.26 4.23 -0.98
C VAL A 668 -3.84 2.89 -1.59
N ASP A 669 -3.11 2.89 -2.69
CA ASP A 669 -2.58 1.68 -3.31
C ASP A 669 -1.50 1.03 -2.43
N LEU A 670 -0.56 1.80 -1.87
CA LEU A 670 0.46 1.28 -0.96
C LEU A 670 -0.13 0.59 0.28
N THR A 671 -1.26 1.11 0.76
CA THR A 671 -1.94 0.60 1.96
C THR A 671 -2.84 -0.61 1.65
N SER A 672 -3.23 -0.82 0.39
CA SER A 672 -4.23 -1.82 -0.01
C SER A 672 -3.84 -3.27 0.32
N THR A 673 -2.57 -3.64 0.16
CA THR A 673 -2.09 -4.99 0.50
C THR A 673 -2.31 -5.33 1.98
N SER A 674 -2.42 -4.32 2.86
CA SER A 674 -2.66 -4.50 4.29
C SER A 674 -3.99 -5.20 4.59
N PHE A 675 -5.02 -5.05 3.77
CA PHE A 675 -6.27 -5.79 3.94
C PHE A 675 -6.07 -7.29 3.84
N LEU A 676 -5.33 -7.73 2.83
CA LEU A 676 -5.09 -9.15 2.57
C LEU A 676 -4.01 -9.72 3.50
N MET A 677 -2.89 -9.03 3.71
CA MET A 677 -1.80 -9.57 4.52
C MET A 677 -2.23 -9.86 5.96
N TRP A 678 -3.00 -8.97 6.60
CA TRP A 678 -3.51 -9.22 7.96
C TRP A 678 -4.58 -10.32 7.97
N SER A 679 -5.46 -10.32 6.98
CA SER A 679 -6.55 -11.31 6.91
C SER A 679 -6.02 -12.73 6.66
N TRP A 680 -5.06 -12.90 5.75
CA TRP A 680 -4.40 -14.17 5.50
C TRP A 680 -3.70 -14.69 6.76
N ARG A 681 -2.95 -13.84 7.48
CA ARG A 681 -2.26 -14.25 8.70
C ARG A 681 -3.22 -14.69 9.80
N MET A 682 -4.37 -14.03 9.95
CA MET A 682 -5.39 -14.39 10.94
C MET A 682 -6.18 -15.65 10.59
N ALA A 683 -6.46 -15.86 9.31
CA ALA A 683 -7.36 -16.92 8.84
C ALA A 683 -6.62 -18.18 8.37
N GLU A 684 -5.38 -18.06 7.93
CA GLU A 684 -4.54 -19.11 7.33
C GLU A 684 -5.15 -19.74 6.03
N SER A 685 -6.40 -19.47 5.75
CA SER A 685 -7.09 -19.94 4.55
C SER A 685 -8.34 -19.11 4.27
N PRO A 686 -8.73 -18.94 3.00
CA PRO A 686 -10.01 -18.35 2.66
C PRO A 686 -11.16 -19.19 3.26
N ASN A 687 -12.16 -18.51 3.81
CA ASN A 687 -13.33 -19.16 4.40
C ASN A 687 -14.67 -18.64 3.82
N GLY A 688 -14.59 -17.98 2.67
CA GLY A 688 -15.72 -17.55 1.87
C GLY A 688 -16.34 -18.67 1.03
N TRP A 689 -17.27 -18.30 0.13
CA TRP A 689 -17.98 -19.28 -0.72
C TRP A 689 -17.08 -20.01 -1.74
N LEU A 690 -15.87 -19.50 -2.02
CA LEU A 690 -14.89 -20.08 -2.94
C LEU A 690 -13.88 -21.05 -2.31
N GLN A 691 -14.18 -21.62 -1.17
CA GLN A 691 -13.27 -22.56 -0.48
C GLN A 691 -12.75 -23.69 -1.36
#